data_e6438cb02c63067c27dbbe1f44455b62
#
_entry.id   e6438cb02c63067c27dbbe1f44455b62
#
_cell.length_a   1.000
_cell.length_b   1.000
_cell.length_c   1.000
_cell.angle_alpha   90.00
_cell.angle_beta   90.00
_cell.angle_gamma   90.00
#
_symmetry.space_group_name_H-M   'P 1'
#
loop_
_entity.id
_entity.type
_entity.pdbx_description
1 polymer ?
#
loop_
_entity_poly.entity_id
_entity_poly.type
_entity_poly.pdbx_seq_one_letter_code
_entity_poly.pdbx_strand_id
1 'polypeptide(L)'
;MDVVRQRVMLRGVVQGVGFRPHVAQVAARHPITGFCGNDATSVFIEAQGTRDAVEAFITDVLATLPPLAHVLDRTNTSLPVTEEEGFSITASISTSGERTLIPPDVATCDECLADMADPGNRRYQYPFTTCTNCGPRLSIIEDLPYDRPNTTMRVFPMCPACETEYTTPTDRRFHAQPISCPDCGPQLSMSIAAARALIDAGRILAVKGIGGFHLICDATNEDAVAELRRRKTRPDKPFAVMVPDLDWARRLVTLAPEEEELLTSPARPIVIASARGELPGIAPGLGDIGVLLPYTPLHSLLVDRPVVATSGNAAGEPLCFTNDDAVSKLDALADEFVLHDRDIHIPVEDSVFVGTMPSRRSRGYAPLPIPVTPGPTVLAVGGELKNTFALAHGDCVHVSAHVGDMGSLASQQAFDRGVEQMLRIQRAEPSLVVCDLHPGYATTALAERLAERFDVDVMPVQHHYAHALSLLTEHGIDEGPVVVGTFDGTGYGLDGTIWGGEILTIAEDYGWSRTWHVPSFPLVGGDRAVHHPWRIAAGISQAWDLDIPLPDSPEAALVASQLESGFGVVQSSSLGRLFDAASWLLTGITPTFEAHAAMHLEYVASRVDHARGTTSAATSFPDLFMELLSPGDISERALRFHHGVARLLAAQLRAAAEAAGTRTIGVTGGCALNRLLMRFLQDELADYHLLTHHHVPANDGGLSLGQAVVGRRYASDQ
;
A
#
# COMPACT_ATOMS: atom_id res chain seq x y z
N MET A 1 -13.63 -4.27 51.70
CA MET A 1 -13.63 -4.02 50.28
C MET A 1 -13.56 -5.35 49.58
N ASP A 2 -14.49 -5.67 48.70
CA ASP A 2 -14.51 -6.98 48.03
C ASP A 2 -13.31 -7.07 47.08
N VAL A 3 -12.44 -8.04 47.32
CA VAL A 3 -11.36 -8.39 46.41
C VAL A 3 -11.96 -9.18 45.25
N VAL A 4 -11.68 -8.73 44.03
CA VAL A 4 -12.10 -9.40 42.79
C VAL A 4 -10.88 -9.82 41.99
N ARG A 5 -11.03 -10.90 41.19
CA ARG A 5 -10.08 -11.32 40.18
C ARG A 5 -10.78 -11.38 38.83
N GLN A 6 -10.17 -10.75 37.85
CA GLN A 6 -10.67 -10.73 36.47
C GLN A 6 -9.59 -11.18 35.49
N ARG A 7 -9.99 -11.97 34.50
CA ARG A 7 -9.20 -12.21 33.31
C ARG A 7 -9.76 -11.34 32.20
N VAL A 8 -8.91 -10.51 31.60
CA VAL A 8 -9.19 -9.69 30.43
C VAL A 8 -8.42 -10.27 29.26
N MET A 9 -9.14 -10.64 28.20
CA MET A 9 -8.56 -11.08 26.94
C MET A 9 -8.63 -9.90 25.96
N LEU A 10 -7.52 -9.57 25.33
CA LEU A 10 -7.41 -8.50 24.35
C LEU A 10 -6.94 -9.07 23.01
N ARG A 11 -7.79 -8.97 21.99
CA ARG A 11 -7.49 -9.39 20.61
C ARG A 11 -7.14 -8.17 19.78
N GLY A 12 -6.28 -8.37 18.79
CA GLY A 12 -5.81 -7.31 17.92
C GLY A 12 -4.32 -7.34 17.66
N VAL A 13 -3.73 -6.23 17.26
CA VAL A 13 -2.27 -6.05 17.15
C VAL A 13 -1.72 -5.77 18.54
N VAL A 14 -1.53 -6.81 19.33
CA VAL A 14 -1.13 -6.75 20.75
C VAL A 14 0.14 -7.53 21.07
N GLN A 15 0.73 -8.22 20.08
CA GLN A 15 2.02 -8.89 20.20
C GLN A 15 3.10 -8.21 19.35
N GLY A 16 4.36 -8.24 19.80
CA GLY A 16 5.46 -7.59 19.10
C GLY A 16 5.46 -6.05 19.13
N VAL A 17 4.54 -5.45 19.87
CA VAL A 17 4.30 -3.99 19.95
C VAL A 17 4.58 -3.42 21.35
N GLY A 18 5.27 -4.17 22.21
CA GLY A 18 5.56 -3.71 23.58
C GLY A 18 4.38 -3.81 24.55
N PHE A 19 3.31 -4.52 24.19
CA PHE A 19 2.06 -4.56 24.97
C PHE A 19 2.26 -5.18 26.37
N ARG A 20 2.89 -6.37 26.48
CA ARG A 20 3.16 -7.01 27.77
C ARG A 20 4.04 -6.14 28.69
N PRO A 21 5.17 -5.56 28.22
CA PRO A 21 5.92 -4.56 28.98
C PRO A 21 5.07 -3.39 29.46
N HIS A 22 4.22 -2.84 28.60
CA HIS A 22 3.31 -1.75 28.93
C HIS A 22 2.35 -2.14 30.06
N VAL A 23 1.69 -3.30 29.97
CA VAL A 23 0.79 -3.81 31.00
C VAL A 23 1.50 -3.92 32.34
N ALA A 24 2.73 -4.47 32.37
CA ALA A 24 3.51 -4.59 33.60
C ALA A 24 3.92 -3.22 34.19
N GLN A 25 4.28 -2.24 33.35
CA GLN A 25 4.59 -0.87 33.79
C GLN A 25 3.35 -0.15 34.35
N VAL A 26 2.19 -0.34 33.74
CA VAL A 26 0.93 0.19 34.28
C VAL A 26 0.58 -0.48 35.59
N ALA A 27 0.70 -1.82 35.67
CA ALA A 27 0.42 -2.58 36.88
C ALA A 27 1.24 -2.11 38.11
N ALA A 28 2.50 -1.72 37.88
CA ALA A 28 3.35 -1.19 38.94
C ALA A 28 2.85 0.13 39.60
N ARG A 29 1.88 0.81 38.97
CA ARG A 29 1.26 2.04 39.48
C ARG A 29 -0.05 1.83 40.23
N HIS A 30 -0.58 0.60 40.21
CA HIS A 30 -1.86 0.25 40.80
C HIS A 30 -1.70 -0.79 41.91
N PRO A 31 -2.53 -0.75 42.96
CA PRO A 31 -2.51 -1.73 44.04
C PRO A 31 -3.23 -3.03 43.64
N ILE A 32 -2.63 -3.75 42.66
CA ILE A 32 -3.16 -5.01 42.12
C ILE A 32 -2.06 -6.08 42.11
N THR A 33 -2.47 -7.34 42.12
CA THR A 33 -1.61 -8.52 41.87
C THR A 33 -2.08 -9.23 40.61
N GLY A 34 -1.22 -10.09 40.06
CA GLY A 34 -1.58 -10.88 38.91
C GLY A 34 -0.48 -11.08 37.88
N PHE A 35 -0.87 -11.31 36.66
CA PHE A 35 0.09 -11.51 35.58
C PHE A 35 -0.54 -11.24 34.21
N CYS A 36 0.31 -11.03 33.19
CA CYS A 36 -0.11 -11.02 31.80
C CYS A 36 0.76 -11.98 30.97
N GLY A 37 0.20 -12.46 29.90
CA GLY A 37 0.86 -13.35 28.95
C GLY A 37 0.25 -13.26 27.57
N ASN A 38 0.87 -13.97 26.63
CA ASN A 38 0.30 -14.17 25.30
C ASN A 38 -0.20 -15.60 25.19
N ASP A 39 -1.33 -15.78 24.54
CA ASP A 39 -1.67 -17.04 23.88
C ASP A 39 -1.55 -16.91 22.36
N ALA A 40 -2.02 -17.90 21.61
CA ALA A 40 -1.92 -17.86 20.16
C ALA A 40 -2.80 -16.77 19.52
N THR A 41 -3.82 -16.26 20.23
CA THR A 41 -4.88 -15.40 19.68
C THR A 41 -4.90 -13.99 20.29
N SER A 42 -4.39 -13.85 21.53
CA SER A 42 -4.63 -12.66 22.36
C SER A 42 -3.49 -12.38 23.34
N VAL A 43 -3.57 -11.23 23.96
CA VAL A 43 -2.92 -10.97 25.25
C VAL A 43 -3.97 -11.20 26.35
N PHE A 44 -3.64 -12.01 27.33
CA PHE A 44 -4.47 -12.15 28.52
C PHE A 44 -3.82 -11.43 29.70
N ILE A 45 -4.68 -10.80 30.51
CA ILE A 45 -4.31 -10.09 31.73
C ILE A 45 -5.17 -10.68 32.86
N GLU A 46 -4.56 -11.27 33.87
CA GLU A 46 -5.24 -11.58 35.12
C GLU A 46 -4.88 -10.55 36.16
N ALA A 47 -5.88 -9.86 36.69
CA ALA A 47 -5.67 -8.81 37.68
C ALA A 47 -6.58 -9.06 38.91
N GLN A 48 -6.00 -8.95 40.08
CA GLN A 48 -6.67 -9.12 41.37
C GLN A 48 -6.42 -7.94 42.29
N GLY A 49 -7.48 -7.43 42.92
CA GLY A 49 -7.44 -6.31 43.85
C GLY A 49 -8.83 -5.88 44.23
N THR A 50 -8.99 -4.67 44.80
CA THR A 50 -10.32 -4.10 44.96
C THR A 50 -10.94 -3.85 43.57
N ARG A 51 -12.27 -3.90 43.48
CA ARG A 51 -12.97 -3.68 42.19
C ARG A 51 -12.49 -2.39 41.51
N ASP A 52 -12.47 -1.29 42.27
CA ASP A 52 -12.06 0.02 41.74
C ASP A 52 -10.59 0.02 41.25
N ALA A 53 -9.68 -0.68 41.94
CA ALA A 53 -8.29 -0.77 41.55
C ALA A 53 -8.10 -1.57 40.25
N VAL A 54 -8.83 -2.68 40.10
CA VAL A 54 -8.80 -3.49 38.87
C VAL A 54 -9.39 -2.74 37.69
N GLU A 55 -10.53 -2.05 37.88
CA GLU A 55 -11.15 -1.23 36.83
C GLU A 55 -10.26 -0.05 36.41
N ALA A 56 -9.65 0.68 37.36
CA ALA A 56 -8.70 1.75 37.09
C ALA A 56 -7.47 1.26 36.33
N PHE A 57 -6.90 0.14 36.74
CA PHE A 57 -5.77 -0.49 36.05
C PHE A 57 -6.09 -0.82 34.59
N ILE A 58 -7.20 -1.50 34.34
CA ILE A 58 -7.58 -1.87 32.96
C ILE A 58 -7.89 -0.64 32.11
N THR A 59 -8.53 0.38 32.72
CA THR A 59 -8.79 1.67 32.05
C THR A 59 -7.48 2.34 31.63
N ASP A 60 -6.50 2.41 32.54
CA ASP A 60 -5.20 3.01 32.25
C ASP A 60 -4.41 2.23 31.18
N VAL A 61 -4.45 0.88 31.21
CA VAL A 61 -3.83 0.05 30.17
C VAL A 61 -4.37 0.41 28.77
N LEU A 62 -5.70 0.55 28.65
CA LEU A 62 -6.35 0.85 27.37
C LEU A 62 -6.23 2.32 26.95
N ALA A 63 -6.13 3.25 27.89
CA ALA A 63 -5.98 4.68 27.61
C ALA A 63 -4.56 5.07 27.17
N THR A 64 -3.54 4.25 27.51
CA THR A 64 -2.13 4.55 27.27
C THR A 64 -1.43 3.48 26.43
N LEU A 65 -2.14 2.91 25.44
CA LEU A 65 -1.63 1.85 24.56
C LEU A 65 -0.29 2.23 23.92
N PRO A 66 0.63 1.26 23.74
CA PRO A 66 1.82 1.49 22.92
C PRO A 66 1.44 1.95 21.49
N PRO A 67 2.26 2.78 20.84
CA PRO A 67 1.90 3.42 19.56
C PRO A 67 1.48 2.49 18.42
N LEU A 68 1.91 1.24 18.47
CA LEU A 68 1.62 0.22 17.45
C LEU A 68 0.52 -0.76 17.87
N ALA A 69 0.02 -0.65 19.09
CA ALA A 69 -1.00 -1.55 19.60
C ALA A 69 -2.39 -1.11 19.13
N HIS A 70 -3.14 -2.06 18.57
CA HIS A 70 -4.54 -1.89 18.21
C HIS A 70 -5.35 -3.01 18.84
N VAL A 71 -6.28 -2.66 19.74
CA VAL A 71 -7.21 -3.61 20.35
C VAL A 71 -8.49 -3.60 19.50
N LEU A 72 -8.83 -4.75 18.93
CA LEU A 72 -10.02 -4.94 18.12
C LEU A 72 -11.19 -5.44 18.97
N ASP A 73 -10.92 -6.32 19.96
CA ASP A 73 -11.93 -6.89 20.83
C ASP A 73 -11.41 -7.07 22.26
N ARG A 74 -12.34 -7.00 23.21
CA ARG A 74 -12.08 -7.19 24.66
C ARG A 74 -13.16 -8.07 25.29
N THR A 75 -12.74 -9.15 25.93
CA THR A 75 -13.62 -9.97 26.76
C THR A 75 -13.15 -10.00 28.21
N ASN A 76 -14.08 -9.96 29.15
CA ASN A 76 -13.80 -9.99 30.59
C ASN A 76 -14.47 -11.21 31.21
N THR A 77 -13.72 -11.95 32.04
CA THR A 77 -14.22 -13.13 32.78
C THR A 77 -13.84 -12.99 34.27
N SER A 78 -14.80 -13.18 35.16
CA SER A 78 -14.53 -13.24 36.60
C SER A 78 -13.92 -14.58 36.96
N LEU A 79 -12.88 -14.54 37.81
CA LEU A 79 -12.16 -15.71 38.30
C LEU A 79 -12.23 -15.78 39.84
N PRO A 80 -12.04 -16.99 40.44
CA PRO A 80 -11.82 -17.12 41.87
C PRO A 80 -10.56 -16.37 42.32
N VAL A 81 -10.63 -15.72 43.46
CA VAL A 81 -9.50 -15.06 44.13
C VAL A 81 -8.47 -16.12 44.56
N THR A 82 -7.18 -15.82 44.35
CA THR A 82 -6.06 -16.73 44.73
C THR A 82 -5.03 -15.97 45.57
N GLU A 83 -4.20 -16.69 46.30
CA GLU A 83 -3.04 -16.09 46.96
C GLU A 83 -1.94 -15.85 45.92
N GLU A 84 -1.66 -14.57 45.63
CA GLU A 84 -0.71 -14.16 44.60
C GLU A 84 -0.03 -12.86 45.03
N GLU A 85 1.28 -12.77 44.83
CA GLU A 85 2.06 -11.59 45.17
C GLU A 85 2.63 -10.87 43.90
N GLY A 86 2.47 -9.56 43.82
CA GLY A 86 3.03 -8.76 42.76
C GLY A 86 2.34 -8.95 41.40
N PHE A 87 2.94 -8.38 40.36
CA PHE A 87 2.48 -8.52 38.98
C PHE A 87 3.64 -8.97 38.08
N SER A 88 3.42 -9.98 37.26
CA SER A 88 4.46 -10.59 36.43
C SER A 88 4.04 -10.80 34.97
N ILE A 89 5.03 -10.96 34.07
CA ILE A 89 4.82 -11.42 32.70
C ILE A 89 5.10 -12.92 32.64
N THR A 90 4.13 -13.71 32.20
CA THR A 90 4.30 -15.16 32.03
C THR A 90 4.81 -15.50 30.63
N ALA A 91 5.37 -16.70 30.47
CA ALA A 91 5.72 -17.25 29.16
C ALA A 91 4.48 -17.37 28.26
N SER A 92 4.68 -17.23 26.95
CA SER A 92 3.62 -17.42 25.96
C SER A 92 3.09 -18.87 25.99
N ILE A 93 1.77 -19.03 25.91
CA ILE A 93 1.10 -20.33 25.91
C ILE A 93 0.78 -20.71 24.47
N SER A 94 1.27 -21.89 24.04
CA SER A 94 0.92 -22.44 22.72
C SER A 94 -0.45 -23.11 22.82
N THR A 95 -1.47 -22.49 22.24
CA THR A 95 -2.80 -23.09 22.06
C THR A 95 -3.05 -23.44 20.60
N SER A 96 -3.84 -24.48 20.34
CA SER A 96 -4.35 -24.76 19.00
C SER A 96 -5.53 -23.84 18.71
N GLY A 97 -5.51 -23.04 17.65
CA GLY A 97 -6.60 -22.16 17.26
C GLY A 97 -6.13 -20.94 16.46
N GLU A 98 -7.00 -19.96 16.34
CA GLU A 98 -6.74 -18.67 15.67
C GLU A 98 -5.46 -18.00 16.19
N ARG A 99 -4.76 -17.26 15.33
CA ARG A 99 -3.45 -16.69 15.66
C ARG A 99 -3.50 -15.17 15.85
N THR A 100 -2.53 -14.69 16.60
CA THR A 100 -2.29 -13.26 16.81
C THR A 100 -1.89 -12.57 15.52
N LEU A 101 -2.31 -11.31 15.41
CA LEU A 101 -1.97 -10.45 14.29
C LEU A 101 -0.49 -10.04 14.34
N ILE A 102 0.17 -10.09 13.18
CA ILE A 102 1.55 -9.66 13.02
C ILE A 102 1.58 -8.15 12.82
N PRO A 103 2.36 -7.40 13.62
CA PRO A 103 2.56 -5.99 13.37
C PRO A 103 3.44 -5.76 12.13
N PRO A 104 3.25 -4.62 11.43
CA PRO A 104 4.13 -4.23 10.33
C PRO A 104 5.53 -3.82 10.81
N ASP A 105 6.47 -3.80 9.87
CA ASP A 105 7.74 -3.10 10.08
C ASP A 105 7.51 -1.59 10.19
N VAL A 106 8.13 -0.95 11.18
CA VAL A 106 7.94 0.48 11.44
C VAL A 106 9.26 1.22 11.59
N ALA A 107 9.19 2.53 11.41
CA ALA A 107 10.34 3.42 11.49
C ALA A 107 10.97 3.43 12.88
N THR A 108 12.26 3.80 12.93
CA THR A 108 13.00 4.04 14.17
C THR A 108 12.36 5.18 14.95
N CYS A 109 12.04 4.96 16.22
CA CYS A 109 11.46 5.97 17.10
C CYS A 109 12.50 6.99 17.57
N ASP A 110 12.02 8.17 18.03
CA ASP A 110 12.89 9.28 18.43
C ASP A 110 13.83 8.91 19.57
N GLU A 111 13.38 8.09 20.53
CA GLU A 111 14.24 7.61 21.63
C GLU A 111 15.41 6.75 21.13
N CYS A 112 15.18 5.91 20.10
CA CYS A 112 16.26 5.13 19.49
C CYS A 112 17.18 6.02 18.64
N LEU A 113 16.66 7.05 17.98
CA LEU A 113 17.48 8.04 17.29
C LEU A 113 18.33 8.85 18.29
N ALA A 114 17.78 9.22 19.45
CA ALA A 114 18.53 9.87 20.54
C ALA A 114 19.67 8.99 21.08
N ASP A 115 19.42 7.68 21.31
CA ASP A 115 20.47 6.74 21.71
C ASP A 115 21.62 6.67 20.69
N MET A 116 21.30 6.70 19.39
CA MET A 116 22.30 6.68 18.32
C MET A 116 23.09 7.97 18.19
N ALA A 117 22.51 9.10 18.61
CA ALA A 117 23.15 10.41 18.58
C ALA A 117 24.02 10.69 19.80
N ASP A 118 23.81 9.99 20.92
CA ASP A 118 24.55 10.18 22.17
C ASP A 118 25.87 9.42 22.17
N PRO A 119 27.04 10.12 22.12
CA PRO A 119 28.37 9.49 22.21
C PRO A 119 28.60 8.67 23.48
N GLY A 120 27.85 8.94 24.57
CA GLY A 120 27.91 8.18 25.81
C GLY A 120 27.12 6.88 25.80
N ASN A 121 26.25 6.68 24.82
CA ASN A 121 25.41 5.48 24.68
C ASN A 121 26.16 4.36 23.96
N ARG A 122 26.06 3.13 24.44
CA ARG A 122 26.69 1.95 23.83
C ARG A 122 26.18 1.64 22.40
N ARG A 123 25.07 2.23 21.97
CA ARG A 123 24.52 2.17 20.60
C ARG A 123 24.81 3.41 19.78
N TYR A 124 25.75 4.25 20.21
CA TYR A 124 26.19 5.40 19.41
C TYR A 124 26.55 4.97 17.98
N GLN A 125 25.91 5.58 16.99
CA GLN A 125 26.05 5.28 15.56
C GLN A 125 25.83 3.80 15.17
N TYR A 126 25.07 3.03 15.96
CA TYR A 126 24.80 1.64 15.62
C TYR A 126 23.58 1.50 14.67
N PRO A 127 23.77 0.94 13.44
CA PRO A 127 22.75 0.98 12.35
C PRO A 127 21.59 -0.02 12.52
N PHE A 128 21.54 -0.77 13.64
CA PHE A 128 20.47 -1.72 13.94
C PHE A 128 19.82 -1.47 15.31
N THR A 129 19.96 -0.25 15.82
CA THR A 129 19.34 0.17 17.10
C THR A 129 17.81 0.08 17.01
N THR A 130 17.19 -0.60 17.98
CA THR A 130 15.72 -0.82 18.04
C THR A 130 15.26 -0.96 19.47
N CYS A 131 13.94 -0.85 19.71
CA CYS A 131 13.27 -1.13 20.97
C CYS A 131 11.91 -1.85 20.71
N THR A 132 11.04 -1.92 21.72
CA THR A 132 9.71 -2.51 21.60
C THR A 132 8.78 -1.75 20.67
N ASN A 133 9.02 -0.43 20.47
CA ASN A 133 8.14 0.47 19.72
C ASN A 133 8.58 0.72 18.27
N CYS A 134 9.70 0.16 17.80
CA CYS A 134 10.23 0.46 16.47
C CYS A 134 11.01 -0.70 15.85
N GLY A 135 11.30 -0.60 14.56
CA GLY A 135 12.15 -1.52 13.82
C GLY A 135 11.41 -2.68 13.16
N PRO A 136 12.13 -3.77 12.84
CA PRO A 136 11.60 -4.88 12.05
C PRO A 136 10.60 -5.74 12.84
N ARG A 137 9.60 -6.23 12.14
CA ARG A 137 8.56 -7.15 12.62
C ARG A 137 8.25 -8.20 11.54
N LEU A 138 7.41 -7.82 10.54
CA LEU A 138 7.02 -8.69 9.43
C LEU A 138 8.24 -9.22 8.67
N SER A 139 9.20 -8.38 8.38
CA SER A 139 10.37 -8.75 7.57
C SER A 139 11.28 -9.81 8.21
N ILE A 140 11.22 -9.98 9.53
CA ILE A 140 12.09 -10.91 10.26
C ILE A 140 11.36 -12.13 10.84
N ILE A 141 10.03 -12.18 10.79
CA ILE A 141 9.24 -13.24 11.43
C ILE A 141 9.26 -14.52 10.58
N GLU A 142 9.58 -15.64 11.21
CA GLU A 142 9.57 -16.97 10.60
C GLU A 142 8.35 -17.79 11.02
N ASP A 143 7.92 -17.66 12.30
CA ASP A 143 6.71 -18.29 12.83
C ASP A 143 6.16 -17.49 14.03
N LEU A 144 4.93 -17.85 14.47
CA LEU A 144 4.29 -17.34 15.69
C LEU A 144 4.42 -18.34 16.86
N PRO A 145 4.46 -17.87 18.12
CA PRO A 145 4.36 -16.47 18.57
C PRO A 145 5.59 -15.64 18.20
N TYR A 146 5.41 -14.29 18.14
CA TYR A 146 6.52 -13.36 17.85
C TYR A 146 7.49 -13.30 19.04
N ASP A 147 8.39 -14.27 19.08
CA ASP A 147 9.49 -14.36 20.03
C ASP A 147 10.81 -14.55 19.28
N ARG A 148 11.94 -14.08 19.86
CA ARG A 148 13.25 -14.06 19.18
C ARG A 148 13.65 -15.40 18.50
N PRO A 149 13.42 -16.57 19.09
CA PRO A 149 13.72 -17.85 18.43
C PRO A 149 12.96 -18.11 17.13
N ASN A 150 11.80 -17.45 16.96
CA ASN A 150 10.94 -17.56 15.77
C ASN A 150 11.17 -16.42 14.79
N THR A 151 12.33 -15.75 14.88
CA THR A 151 12.72 -14.65 13.99
C THR A 151 14.12 -14.87 13.45
N THR A 152 14.50 -14.14 12.38
CA THR A 152 15.87 -14.16 11.86
C THR A 152 16.92 -13.63 12.86
N MET A 153 16.48 -13.04 13.98
CA MET A 153 17.37 -12.59 15.06
C MET A 153 17.89 -13.73 15.96
N ARG A 154 17.39 -14.97 15.82
CA ARG A 154 17.84 -16.15 16.60
C ARG A 154 19.32 -16.44 16.46
N VAL A 155 19.93 -16.06 15.32
CA VAL A 155 21.36 -16.28 15.04
C VAL A 155 22.29 -15.30 15.76
N PHE A 156 21.72 -14.27 16.40
CA PHE A 156 22.45 -13.23 17.14
C PHE A 156 22.22 -13.41 18.66
N PRO A 157 23.02 -14.22 19.38
CA PRO A 157 22.87 -14.39 20.83
C PRO A 157 23.13 -13.04 21.55
N MET A 158 22.27 -12.73 22.51
CA MET A 158 22.41 -11.49 23.28
C MET A 158 23.68 -11.50 24.13
N CYS A 159 24.41 -10.39 24.14
CA CYS A 159 25.46 -10.15 25.13
C CYS A 159 24.85 -9.89 26.51
N PRO A 160 25.61 -10.02 27.60
CA PRO A 160 25.07 -9.83 28.98
C PRO A 160 24.36 -8.48 29.19
N ALA A 161 24.85 -7.41 28.56
CA ALA A 161 24.24 -6.10 28.68
C ALA A 161 22.87 -6.03 27.95
N CYS A 162 22.74 -6.61 26.74
CA CYS A 162 21.46 -6.73 26.05
C CYS A 162 20.49 -7.64 26.78
N GLU A 163 20.95 -8.73 27.36
CA GLU A 163 20.14 -9.65 28.16
C GLU A 163 19.60 -8.97 29.42
N THR A 164 20.41 -8.13 30.09
CA THR A 164 19.97 -7.35 31.24
C THR A 164 18.84 -6.36 30.83
N GLU A 165 19.01 -5.60 29.74
CA GLU A 165 17.94 -4.72 29.24
C GLU A 165 16.68 -5.50 28.83
N TYR A 166 16.85 -6.67 28.19
CA TYR A 166 15.76 -7.52 27.73
C TYR A 166 14.95 -8.10 28.89
N THR A 167 15.58 -8.37 30.05
CA THR A 167 14.93 -9.00 31.22
C THR A 167 14.52 -8.01 32.31
N THR A 168 14.93 -6.73 32.21
CA THR A 168 14.61 -5.71 33.21
C THR A 168 13.26 -5.03 32.88
N PRO A 169 12.21 -5.18 33.73
CA PRO A 169 10.86 -4.68 33.43
C PRO A 169 10.77 -3.15 33.23
N THR A 170 11.66 -2.37 33.83
CA THR A 170 11.70 -0.92 33.72
C THR A 170 12.47 -0.41 32.51
N ASP A 171 13.17 -1.30 31.79
CA ASP A 171 13.90 -0.92 30.58
C ASP A 171 12.97 -0.84 29.38
N ARG A 172 13.15 0.18 28.50
CA ARG A 172 12.35 0.35 27.29
C ARG A 172 12.58 -0.74 26.22
N ARG A 173 13.60 -1.58 26.40
CA ARG A 173 13.90 -2.76 25.59
C ARG A 173 13.46 -4.07 26.23
N PHE A 174 12.72 -3.98 27.33
CA PHE A 174 12.15 -5.16 27.98
C PHE A 174 11.34 -6.00 27.00
N HIS A 175 11.73 -7.25 26.77
CA HIS A 175 11.18 -8.16 25.75
C HIS A 175 11.20 -7.62 24.30
N ALA A 176 12.10 -6.69 23.95
CA ALA A 176 12.29 -6.28 22.57
C ALA A 176 12.97 -7.39 21.76
N GLN A 177 12.22 -8.17 21.00
CA GLN A 177 12.72 -9.36 20.29
C GLN A 177 13.91 -9.06 19.36
N PRO A 178 13.93 -7.92 18.61
CA PRO A 178 15.06 -7.58 17.74
C PRO A 178 16.21 -6.83 18.46
N ILE A 179 16.24 -6.77 19.80
CA ILE A 179 17.28 -6.09 20.58
C ILE A 179 18.68 -6.54 20.14
N SER A 180 19.59 -5.55 19.99
CA SER A 180 20.98 -5.78 19.65
C SER A 180 21.86 -4.57 19.99
N CYS A 181 23.17 -4.74 19.93
CA CYS A 181 24.17 -3.70 20.01
C CYS A 181 25.39 -4.08 19.15
N PRO A 182 26.40 -3.21 19.00
CA PRO A 182 27.59 -3.49 18.20
C PRO A 182 28.30 -4.81 18.54
N ASP A 183 28.20 -5.27 19.81
CA ASP A 183 28.90 -6.47 20.27
C ASP A 183 28.16 -7.77 19.94
N CYS A 184 26.84 -7.72 19.76
CA CYS A 184 26.04 -8.95 19.67
C CYS A 184 25.01 -8.94 18.53
N GLY A 185 24.91 -7.89 17.77
CA GLY A 185 23.92 -7.76 16.71
C GLY A 185 24.51 -7.71 15.31
N PRO A 186 23.65 -7.45 14.32
CA PRO A 186 24.07 -7.40 12.90
C PRO A 186 25.18 -6.40 12.62
N GLN A 187 25.96 -6.70 11.60
CA GLN A 187 27.08 -5.90 11.15
C GLN A 187 26.94 -5.49 9.68
N LEU A 188 27.45 -4.29 9.33
CA LEU A 188 27.54 -3.83 7.96
C LEU A 188 28.80 -4.35 7.25
N SER A 189 28.74 -4.57 5.94
CA SER A 189 29.87 -4.91 5.09
C SER A 189 30.87 -3.76 4.91
N MET A 190 30.42 -2.50 5.10
CA MET A 190 31.26 -1.32 5.05
C MET A 190 30.80 -0.27 6.06
N SER A 191 31.70 0.68 6.39
CA SER A 191 31.37 1.77 7.31
C SER A 191 30.44 2.80 6.68
N ILE A 192 29.63 3.47 7.50
CA ILE A 192 28.76 4.58 7.08
C ILE A 192 29.58 5.70 6.40
N ALA A 193 30.77 6.03 6.93
CA ALA A 193 31.63 7.05 6.35
C ALA A 193 32.09 6.68 4.94
N ALA A 194 32.45 5.40 4.70
CA ALA A 194 32.81 4.92 3.36
C ALA A 194 31.63 4.97 2.39
N ALA A 195 30.43 4.55 2.83
CA ALA A 195 29.20 4.62 2.02
C ALA A 195 28.84 6.07 1.64
N ARG A 196 28.92 7.01 2.60
CA ARG A 196 28.70 8.45 2.32
C ARG A 196 29.72 8.99 1.32
N ALA A 197 31.01 8.68 1.47
CA ALA A 197 32.06 9.13 0.56
C ALA A 197 31.80 8.65 -0.89
N LEU A 198 31.24 7.45 -1.07
CA LEU A 198 30.84 6.94 -2.38
C LEU A 198 29.65 7.72 -2.97
N ILE A 199 28.64 8.03 -2.15
CA ILE A 199 27.51 8.88 -2.58
C ILE A 199 28.03 10.27 -2.98
N ASP A 200 28.93 10.88 -2.18
CA ASP A 200 29.58 12.16 -2.47
C ASP A 200 30.36 12.14 -3.79
N ALA A 201 30.91 10.97 -4.15
CA ALA A 201 31.61 10.76 -5.41
C ALA A 201 30.66 10.48 -6.60
N GLY A 202 29.32 10.60 -6.42
CA GLY A 202 28.31 10.35 -7.46
C GLY A 202 28.10 8.87 -7.78
N ARG A 203 28.46 7.96 -6.87
CA ARG A 203 28.28 6.52 -7.04
C ARG A 203 26.85 6.10 -6.69
N ILE A 204 26.41 5.02 -7.33
CA ILE A 204 25.14 4.35 -7.07
C ILE A 204 25.40 3.17 -6.12
N LEU A 205 24.76 3.17 -4.96
CA LEU A 205 24.88 2.11 -3.97
C LEU A 205 23.63 1.22 -3.93
N ALA A 206 23.83 -0.10 -3.82
CA ALA A 206 22.76 -1.02 -3.41
C ALA A 206 22.81 -1.19 -1.88
N VAL A 207 21.83 -0.65 -1.17
CA VAL A 207 21.79 -0.62 0.31
C VAL A 207 20.71 -1.57 0.80
N LYS A 208 21.07 -2.55 1.64
CA LYS A 208 20.11 -3.46 2.26
C LYS A 208 19.37 -2.74 3.38
N GLY A 209 18.07 -2.56 3.21
CA GLY A 209 17.17 -1.93 4.19
C GLY A 209 16.53 -2.93 5.16
N ILE A 210 15.30 -2.62 5.59
CA ILE A 210 14.53 -3.48 6.51
C ILE A 210 13.80 -4.61 5.76
N GLY A 211 13.23 -4.31 4.59
CA GLY A 211 12.42 -5.24 3.79
C GLY A 211 13.01 -5.62 2.44
N GLY A 212 14.17 -5.10 2.07
CA GLY A 212 14.85 -5.35 0.79
C GLY A 212 15.91 -4.32 0.50
N PHE A 213 16.41 -4.31 -0.73
CA PHE A 213 17.46 -3.40 -1.19
C PHE A 213 16.89 -2.12 -1.80
N HIS A 214 17.61 -1.00 -1.61
CA HIS A 214 17.42 0.23 -2.35
C HIS A 214 18.64 0.53 -3.21
N LEU A 215 18.41 1.09 -4.39
CA LEU A 215 19.45 1.78 -5.16
C LEU A 215 19.43 3.25 -4.72
N ILE A 216 20.57 3.71 -4.20
CA ILE A 216 20.72 5.06 -3.61
C ILE A 216 21.83 5.80 -4.35
N CYS A 217 21.57 7.06 -4.74
CA CYS A 217 22.56 8.02 -5.21
C CYS A 217 22.16 9.43 -4.77
N ASP A 218 23.07 10.40 -4.88
CA ASP A 218 22.76 11.82 -4.60
C ASP A 218 21.70 12.34 -5.58
N ALA A 219 20.54 12.75 -5.06
CA ALA A 219 19.41 13.25 -5.84
C ALA A 219 19.68 14.64 -6.45
N THR A 220 20.70 15.35 -5.97
CA THR A 220 21.09 16.68 -6.47
C THR A 220 22.20 16.59 -7.55
N ASN A 221 22.75 15.39 -7.75
CA ASN A 221 23.76 15.13 -8.77
C ASN A 221 23.08 14.62 -10.06
N GLU A 222 22.92 15.49 -11.05
CA GLU A 222 22.25 15.18 -12.31
C GLU A 222 22.89 13.98 -13.05
N ASP A 223 24.22 13.89 -13.05
CA ASP A 223 24.95 12.79 -13.71
C ASP A 223 24.68 11.45 -13.04
N ALA A 224 24.66 11.40 -11.70
CA ALA A 224 24.35 10.19 -10.94
C ALA A 224 22.89 9.73 -11.17
N VAL A 225 21.94 10.68 -11.20
CA VAL A 225 20.53 10.38 -11.48
C VAL A 225 20.36 9.89 -12.91
N ALA A 226 20.98 10.55 -13.88
CA ALA A 226 20.93 10.15 -15.30
C ALA A 226 21.54 8.75 -15.50
N GLU A 227 22.67 8.44 -14.85
CA GLU A 227 23.29 7.12 -14.91
C GLU A 227 22.42 6.04 -14.27
N LEU A 228 21.79 6.30 -13.13
CA LEU A 228 20.82 5.39 -12.53
C LEU A 228 19.62 5.12 -13.44
N ARG A 229 19.08 6.16 -14.11
CA ARG A 229 18.00 6.00 -15.11
C ARG A 229 18.43 5.10 -16.26
N ARG A 230 19.61 5.35 -16.80
CA ARG A 230 20.18 4.57 -17.91
C ARG A 230 20.35 3.09 -17.51
N ARG A 231 20.98 2.81 -16.36
CA ARG A 231 21.21 1.44 -15.88
C ARG A 231 19.88 0.72 -15.60
N LYS A 232 18.94 1.40 -14.94
CA LYS A 232 17.63 0.82 -14.57
C LYS A 232 16.64 0.75 -15.74
N THR A 233 17.00 1.23 -16.93
CA THR A 233 16.12 1.32 -18.11
C THR A 233 14.78 2.00 -17.76
N ARG A 234 14.87 3.11 -17.03
CA ARG A 234 13.73 3.84 -16.47
C ARG A 234 13.81 5.32 -16.90
N PRO A 235 13.44 5.63 -18.17
CA PRO A 235 13.66 6.98 -18.74
C PRO A 235 12.88 8.06 -17.99
N ASP A 236 11.59 7.88 -17.73
CA ASP A 236 10.72 8.97 -17.26
C ASP A 236 10.02 8.66 -15.92
N LYS A 237 9.77 7.37 -15.58
CA LYS A 237 9.08 7.02 -14.34
C LYS A 237 9.77 7.67 -13.14
N PRO A 238 9.06 8.43 -12.26
CA PRO A 238 9.67 9.18 -11.16
C PRO A 238 10.46 8.31 -10.20
N PHE A 239 11.52 8.88 -9.62
CA PHE A 239 12.19 8.34 -8.46
C PHE A 239 11.65 8.96 -7.18
N ALA A 240 11.58 8.18 -6.11
CA ALA A 240 11.36 8.71 -4.78
C ALA A 240 12.67 9.30 -4.23
N VAL A 241 12.55 10.36 -3.43
CA VAL A 241 13.68 11.05 -2.80
C VAL A 241 13.58 10.88 -1.28
N MET A 242 14.57 10.22 -0.68
CA MET A 242 14.70 10.17 0.76
C MET A 242 15.45 11.43 1.22
N VAL A 243 14.84 12.15 2.17
CA VAL A 243 15.39 13.41 2.71
C VAL A 243 15.71 13.28 4.18
N PRO A 244 16.72 13.97 4.71
CA PRO A 244 17.17 13.82 6.11
C PRO A 244 16.06 14.01 7.14
N ASP A 245 15.20 15.00 6.93
CA ASP A 245 14.17 15.44 7.87
C ASP A 245 12.98 16.13 7.17
N LEU A 246 11.98 16.51 7.95
CA LEU A 246 10.78 17.19 7.48
C LEU A 246 11.07 18.58 6.89
N ASP A 247 12.08 19.30 7.41
CA ASP A 247 12.44 20.62 6.88
C ASP A 247 13.01 20.53 5.46
N TRP A 248 13.75 19.46 5.15
CA TRP A 248 14.16 19.16 3.79
C TRP A 248 12.97 18.80 2.90
N ALA A 249 12.00 18.00 3.41
CA ALA A 249 10.80 17.68 2.65
C ALA A 249 10.02 18.95 2.28
N ARG A 250 9.81 19.88 3.24
CA ARG A 250 9.15 21.18 3.02
C ARG A 250 9.85 22.09 2.00
N ARG A 251 11.16 21.93 1.82
CA ARG A 251 11.91 22.66 0.78
C ARG A 251 11.64 22.13 -0.62
N LEU A 252 11.45 20.81 -0.73
CA LEU A 252 11.28 20.13 -2.02
C LEU A 252 9.83 20.07 -2.50
N VAL A 253 8.89 19.93 -1.58
CA VAL A 253 7.47 19.74 -1.90
C VAL A 253 6.56 20.61 -1.04
N THR A 254 5.35 20.86 -1.52
CA THR A 254 4.28 21.50 -0.75
C THR A 254 3.46 20.38 -0.10
N LEU A 255 3.45 20.36 1.24
CA LEU A 255 2.72 19.36 2.03
C LEU A 255 1.53 20.02 2.73
N ALA A 256 0.38 19.35 2.70
CA ALA A 256 -0.73 19.63 3.60
C ALA A 256 -0.44 19.07 5.01
N PRO A 257 -1.11 19.55 6.07
CA PRO A 257 -0.89 19.05 7.43
C PRO A 257 -1.04 17.51 7.53
N GLU A 258 -2.03 16.93 6.86
CA GLU A 258 -2.32 15.50 6.86
C GLU A 258 -1.23 14.70 6.13
N GLU A 259 -0.63 15.28 5.08
CA GLU A 259 0.52 14.69 4.36
C GLU A 259 1.79 14.74 5.21
N GLU A 260 2.01 15.80 6.01
CA GLU A 260 3.12 15.88 6.98
C GLU A 260 2.94 14.85 8.10
N GLU A 261 1.73 14.68 8.63
CA GLU A 261 1.42 13.67 9.64
C GLU A 261 1.69 12.26 9.09
N LEU A 262 1.25 11.98 7.87
CA LEU A 262 1.50 10.72 7.19
C LEU A 262 3.00 10.46 6.99
N LEU A 263 3.74 11.46 6.51
CA LEU A 263 5.18 11.37 6.24
C LEU A 263 6.00 11.13 7.52
N THR A 264 5.56 11.68 8.66
CA THR A 264 6.22 11.54 9.97
C THR A 264 5.68 10.37 10.80
N SER A 265 4.63 9.69 10.34
CA SER A 265 4.03 8.53 11.01
C SER A 265 5.03 7.39 11.24
N PRO A 266 4.75 6.42 12.12
CA PRO A 266 5.59 5.22 12.27
C PRO A 266 5.77 4.42 10.97
N ALA A 267 4.87 4.53 10.02
CA ALA A 267 4.99 3.89 8.70
C ALA A 267 6.02 4.60 7.79
N ARG A 268 6.19 5.93 7.91
CA ARG A 268 7.06 6.77 7.04
C ARG A 268 6.99 6.36 5.57
N PRO A 269 5.81 6.40 4.94
CA PRO A 269 5.66 6.00 3.54
C PRO A 269 6.30 7.02 2.60
N ILE A 270 6.36 6.67 1.31
CA ILE A 270 6.59 7.63 0.24
C ILE A 270 5.30 8.44 0.08
N VAL A 271 5.38 9.77 0.22
CA VAL A 271 4.26 10.71 -0.02
C VAL A 271 4.55 11.47 -1.31
N ILE A 272 3.68 11.33 -2.30
CA ILE A 272 3.75 12.06 -3.57
C ILE A 272 3.01 13.39 -3.39
N ALA A 273 3.75 14.49 -3.50
CA ALA A 273 3.25 15.85 -3.29
C ALA A 273 3.81 16.82 -4.35
N SER A 274 3.17 17.98 -4.49
CA SER A 274 3.54 18.96 -5.51
C SER A 274 4.92 19.57 -5.26
N ALA A 275 5.79 19.49 -6.25
CA ALA A 275 7.15 20.01 -6.19
C ALA A 275 7.19 21.53 -6.04
N ARG A 276 8.08 22.03 -5.18
CA ARG A 276 8.39 23.48 -5.04
C ARG A 276 9.51 23.95 -5.94
N GLY A 277 10.28 23.04 -6.48
CA GLY A 277 11.41 23.30 -7.36
C GLY A 277 11.77 22.05 -8.17
N GLU A 278 12.65 22.21 -9.12
CA GLU A 278 13.10 21.09 -9.95
C GLU A 278 14.30 20.42 -9.29
N LEU A 279 14.22 19.10 -9.12
CA LEU A 279 15.36 18.22 -8.96
C LEU A 279 15.62 17.58 -10.34
N PRO A 280 16.74 17.90 -11.00
CA PRO A 280 17.00 17.41 -12.34
C PRO A 280 16.92 15.90 -12.45
N GLY A 281 16.12 15.43 -13.40
CA GLY A 281 15.98 14.01 -13.67
C GLY A 281 15.18 13.20 -12.64
N ILE A 282 14.60 13.77 -11.57
CA ILE A 282 13.83 13.01 -10.56
C ILE A 282 12.41 12.67 -11.04
N ALA A 283 11.69 13.59 -11.64
CA ALA A 283 10.34 13.40 -12.16
C ALA A 283 10.17 14.13 -13.51
N PRO A 284 10.80 13.67 -14.60
CA PRO A 284 10.77 14.34 -15.87
C PRO A 284 9.34 14.53 -16.37
N GLY A 285 8.99 15.78 -16.75
CA GLY A 285 7.67 16.12 -17.31
C GLY A 285 6.50 16.02 -16.34
N LEU A 286 6.75 15.90 -15.03
CA LEU A 286 5.73 15.80 -13.98
C LEU A 286 5.92 16.89 -12.92
N GLY A 287 4.83 17.28 -12.27
CA GLY A 287 4.83 18.33 -11.24
C GLY A 287 4.93 17.84 -9.81
N ASP A 288 4.92 16.51 -9.60
CA ASP A 288 4.91 15.90 -8.29
C ASP A 288 6.17 15.07 -8.06
N ILE A 289 6.65 15.07 -6.80
CA ILE A 289 7.80 14.28 -6.35
C ILE A 289 7.38 13.43 -5.17
N GLY A 290 7.75 12.15 -5.18
CA GLY A 290 7.63 11.27 -4.03
C GLY A 290 8.76 11.53 -3.03
N VAL A 291 8.42 11.92 -1.80
CA VAL A 291 9.39 12.11 -0.72
C VAL A 291 9.15 11.11 0.41
N LEU A 292 10.22 10.70 1.09
CA LEU A 292 10.15 9.87 2.29
C LEU A 292 11.25 10.25 3.28
N LEU A 293 11.01 9.93 4.57
CA LEU A 293 12.00 10.12 5.64
C LEU A 293 12.78 8.81 5.91
N PRO A 294 13.99 8.89 6.48
CA PRO A 294 14.75 7.73 6.93
C PRO A 294 13.94 6.93 7.95
N TYR A 295 13.69 5.66 7.68
CA TYR A 295 12.89 4.79 8.53
C TYR A 295 13.70 3.67 9.21
N THR A 296 14.98 3.51 8.88
CA THR A 296 15.90 2.63 9.60
C THR A 296 17.01 3.43 10.26
N PRO A 297 17.65 2.90 11.32
CA PRO A 297 18.84 3.50 11.87
C PRO A 297 19.95 3.71 10.83
N LEU A 298 20.11 2.72 9.91
CA LEU A 298 21.05 2.81 8.79
C LEU A 298 20.75 4.02 7.90
N HIS A 299 19.50 4.20 7.48
CA HIS A 299 19.10 5.35 6.66
C HIS A 299 19.35 6.67 7.39
N SER A 300 19.02 6.77 8.67
CA SER A 300 19.26 7.98 9.48
C SER A 300 20.75 8.31 9.62
N LEU A 301 21.61 7.31 9.60
CA LEU A 301 23.07 7.51 9.60
C LEU A 301 23.64 7.80 8.22
N LEU A 302 23.02 7.32 7.15
CA LEU A 302 23.52 7.43 5.79
C LEU A 302 23.07 8.71 5.09
N VAL A 303 21.83 9.15 5.31
CA VAL A 303 21.15 10.21 4.56
C VAL A 303 21.35 11.55 5.29
N ASP A 304 22.27 12.38 4.80
CA ASP A 304 22.53 13.74 5.30
C ASP A 304 22.13 14.83 4.28
N ARG A 305 21.66 14.43 3.12
CA ARG A 305 21.15 15.26 2.00
C ARG A 305 20.07 14.50 1.25
N PRO A 306 19.33 15.14 0.33
CA PRO A 306 18.39 14.43 -0.53
C PRO A 306 19.09 13.35 -1.36
N VAL A 307 18.62 12.11 -1.29
CA VAL A 307 19.11 10.98 -2.10
C VAL A 307 17.95 10.32 -2.85
N VAL A 308 18.22 9.84 -4.06
CA VAL A 308 17.30 8.90 -4.69
C VAL A 308 17.23 7.64 -3.83
N ALA A 309 16.02 7.15 -3.56
CA ALA A 309 15.78 5.85 -2.93
C ALA A 309 14.76 5.08 -3.79
N THR A 310 15.25 4.22 -4.66
CA THR A 310 14.39 3.38 -5.52
C THR A 310 14.62 1.92 -5.22
N SER A 311 13.61 1.08 -5.46
CA SER A 311 13.67 -0.37 -5.20
C SER A 311 14.89 -1.03 -5.88
N GLY A 312 15.58 -1.90 -5.14
CA GLY A 312 16.72 -2.69 -5.64
C GLY A 312 16.25 -3.89 -6.46
N ASN A 313 15.84 -3.64 -7.70
CA ASN A 313 15.41 -4.65 -8.66
C ASN A 313 15.70 -4.20 -10.09
N ALA A 314 15.81 -5.15 -11.02
CA ALA A 314 15.69 -4.87 -12.44
C ALA A 314 14.24 -4.52 -12.81
N ALA A 315 14.03 -3.87 -13.96
CA ALA A 315 12.67 -3.49 -14.40
C ALA A 315 11.78 -4.73 -14.56
N GLY A 316 10.59 -4.73 -13.93
CA GLY A 316 9.63 -5.84 -13.98
C GLY A 316 9.97 -7.04 -13.10
N GLU A 317 11.05 -6.99 -12.34
CA GLU A 317 11.43 -8.04 -11.40
C GLU A 317 11.01 -7.66 -9.95
N PRO A 318 10.82 -8.64 -9.06
CA PRO A 318 10.56 -8.37 -7.65
C PRO A 318 11.79 -7.79 -6.93
N LEU A 319 11.55 -7.20 -5.77
CA LEU A 319 12.58 -6.61 -4.91
C LEU A 319 13.63 -7.65 -4.49
N CYS A 320 14.92 -7.35 -4.67
CA CYS A 320 16.02 -8.14 -4.10
C CYS A 320 16.05 -7.97 -2.57
N PHE A 321 16.19 -9.07 -1.82
CA PHE A 321 16.21 -9.04 -0.36
C PHE A 321 17.31 -9.93 0.26
N THR A 322 17.86 -10.89 -0.46
CA THR A 322 19.03 -11.66 -0.02
C THR A 322 20.32 -11.01 -0.53
N ASN A 323 21.42 -11.20 0.18
CA ASN A 323 22.73 -10.65 -0.24
C ASN A 323 23.18 -11.24 -1.59
N ASP A 324 23.02 -12.55 -1.77
CA ASP A 324 23.44 -13.25 -2.98
C ASP A 324 22.65 -12.81 -4.21
N ASP A 325 21.30 -12.70 -4.07
CA ASP A 325 20.48 -12.17 -5.15
C ASP A 325 20.85 -10.74 -5.52
N ALA A 326 21.08 -9.89 -4.51
CA ALA A 326 21.42 -8.49 -4.75
C ALA A 326 22.76 -8.37 -5.49
N VAL A 327 23.82 -9.05 -5.04
CA VAL A 327 25.12 -9.04 -5.71
C VAL A 327 25.00 -9.58 -7.13
N SER A 328 24.20 -10.65 -7.35
CA SER A 328 24.02 -11.24 -8.68
C SER A 328 23.20 -10.39 -9.64
N LYS A 329 22.07 -9.83 -9.16
CA LYS A 329 21.07 -9.17 -10.03
C LYS A 329 21.28 -7.66 -10.15
N LEU A 330 21.92 -7.02 -9.15
CA LEU A 330 22.10 -5.57 -9.13
C LEU A 330 23.54 -5.14 -9.50
N ASP A 331 24.44 -6.06 -9.86
CA ASP A 331 25.83 -5.77 -10.25
C ASP A 331 25.93 -4.76 -11.40
N ALA A 332 25.02 -4.87 -12.39
CA ALA A 332 24.95 -3.92 -13.50
C ALA A 332 24.28 -2.57 -13.11
N LEU A 333 23.59 -2.49 -11.97
CA LEU A 333 22.82 -1.33 -11.54
C LEU A 333 23.52 -0.51 -10.46
N ALA A 334 24.31 -1.12 -9.59
CA ALA A 334 25.04 -0.48 -8.50
C ALA A 334 26.55 -0.50 -8.74
N ASP A 335 27.25 0.49 -8.19
CA ASP A 335 28.72 0.52 -8.18
C ASP A 335 29.28 -0.23 -6.98
N GLU A 336 28.56 -0.24 -5.85
CA GLU A 336 28.96 -0.87 -4.60
C GLU A 336 27.75 -1.32 -3.78
N PHE A 337 27.99 -2.20 -2.78
CA PHE A 337 26.96 -2.82 -1.97
C PHE A 337 27.16 -2.55 -0.48
N VAL A 338 26.15 -2.01 0.18
CA VAL A 338 26.09 -1.91 1.64
C VAL A 338 25.21 -3.05 2.15
N LEU A 339 25.86 -4.17 2.46
CA LEU A 339 25.23 -5.39 2.93
C LEU A 339 25.20 -5.44 4.46
N HIS A 340 24.35 -6.30 5.01
CA HIS A 340 24.37 -6.72 6.40
C HIS A 340 23.99 -8.19 6.53
N ASP A 341 24.34 -8.78 7.68
CA ASP A 341 24.19 -10.21 7.98
C ASP A 341 22.85 -10.58 8.67
N ARG A 342 21.95 -9.59 8.90
CA ARG A 342 20.57 -9.90 9.31
C ARG A 342 19.78 -10.31 8.07
N ASP A 343 19.24 -11.53 8.09
CA ASP A 343 18.38 -12.00 7.00
C ASP A 343 17.02 -11.30 7.01
N ILE A 344 16.51 -11.07 5.81
CA ILE A 344 15.13 -10.66 5.55
C ILE A 344 14.38 -11.95 5.17
N HIS A 345 13.35 -12.31 5.95
CA HIS A 345 12.55 -13.50 5.69
C HIS A 345 11.39 -13.20 4.73
N ILE A 346 10.69 -12.10 4.97
CA ILE A 346 9.60 -11.61 4.12
C ILE A 346 10.02 -10.28 3.50
N PRO A 347 10.18 -10.19 2.18
CA PRO A 347 10.47 -8.92 1.53
C PRO A 347 9.24 -8.00 1.59
N VAL A 348 9.50 -6.70 1.83
CA VAL A 348 8.45 -5.69 1.96
C VAL A 348 8.92 -4.40 1.30
N GLU A 349 8.23 -3.96 0.26
CA GLU A 349 8.48 -2.67 -0.40
C GLU A 349 7.98 -1.48 0.42
N ASP A 350 8.35 -0.27 0.03
CA ASP A 350 7.82 0.95 0.63
C ASP A 350 6.36 1.18 0.22
N SER A 351 5.54 1.61 1.17
CA SER A 351 4.20 2.11 0.88
C SER A 351 4.27 3.44 0.16
N VAL A 352 3.30 3.69 -0.73
CA VAL A 352 3.23 4.92 -1.54
C VAL A 352 1.84 5.52 -1.41
N PHE A 353 1.79 6.83 -1.17
CA PHE A 353 0.57 7.61 -1.08
C PHE A 353 0.62 8.77 -2.07
N VAL A 354 -0.51 9.05 -2.71
CA VAL A 354 -0.74 10.24 -3.53
C VAL A 354 -1.58 11.19 -2.68
N GLY A 355 -0.97 12.25 -2.19
CA GLY A 355 -1.58 12.97 -1.07
C GLY A 355 -1.73 12.06 0.14
N THR A 356 -2.97 11.84 0.60
CA THR A 356 -3.30 10.92 1.70
C THR A 356 -3.92 9.59 1.21
N MET A 357 -4.11 9.41 -0.10
CA MET A 357 -4.71 8.20 -0.66
C MET A 357 -3.63 7.14 -0.95
N PRO A 358 -3.77 5.91 -0.47
CA PRO A 358 -2.79 4.86 -0.74
C PRO A 358 -2.80 4.45 -2.21
N SER A 359 -1.62 4.44 -2.83
CA SER A 359 -1.37 3.89 -4.16
C SER A 359 -0.67 2.53 -4.10
N ARG A 360 0.10 2.30 -3.03
CA ARG A 360 0.72 1.02 -2.69
C ARG A 360 0.67 0.82 -1.18
N ARG A 361 0.13 -0.32 -0.75
CA ARG A 361 0.09 -0.73 0.65
C ARG A 361 1.14 -1.81 0.89
N SER A 362 2.16 -1.51 1.70
CA SER A 362 3.27 -2.42 1.98
C SER A 362 3.88 -2.11 3.36
N ARG A 363 5.16 -1.73 3.48
CA ARG A 363 5.82 -1.43 4.76
C ARG A 363 5.04 -0.40 5.59
N GLY A 364 4.87 -0.71 6.87
CA GLY A 364 4.13 0.11 7.83
C GLY A 364 2.62 -0.19 7.87
N TYR A 365 2.08 -0.87 6.87
CA TYR A 365 0.65 -1.19 6.76
C TYR A 365 0.38 -2.68 6.60
N ALA A 366 1.11 -3.37 5.73
CA ALA A 366 1.00 -4.83 5.61
C ALA A 366 1.74 -5.51 6.79
N PRO A 367 1.19 -6.56 7.38
CA PRO A 367 -0.04 -7.28 7.06
C PRO A 367 -1.21 -6.91 7.98
N LEU A 368 -1.37 -5.64 8.38
CA LEU A 368 -2.49 -5.25 9.23
C LEU A 368 -3.81 -5.74 8.62
N PRO A 369 -4.65 -6.44 9.34
CA PRO A 369 -5.87 -6.99 8.80
C PRO A 369 -6.96 -5.94 8.64
N ILE A 370 -7.90 -6.22 7.75
CA ILE A 370 -9.16 -5.49 7.61
C ILE A 370 -10.27 -6.31 8.29
N PRO A 371 -10.98 -5.77 9.29
CA PRO A 371 -12.06 -6.47 9.95
C PRO A 371 -13.22 -6.75 8.99
N VAL A 372 -13.81 -7.94 9.10
CA VAL A 372 -14.97 -8.38 8.31
C VAL A 372 -15.82 -9.33 9.12
N THR A 373 -17.06 -9.54 8.71
CA THR A 373 -17.94 -10.57 9.30
C THR A 373 -17.26 -11.95 9.21
N PRO A 374 -17.25 -12.75 10.30
CA PRO A 374 -16.69 -14.09 10.30
C PRO A 374 -17.33 -15.00 9.23
N GLY A 375 -16.52 -15.86 8.62
CA GLY A 375 -17.00 -16.75 7.55
C GLY A 375 -15.92 -17.73 7.09
N PRO A 376 -16.17 -18.47 5.99
CA PRO A 376 -15.23 -19.43 5.40
C PRO A 376 -13.87 -18.84 5.07
N THR A 377 -12.83 -19.68 5.07
CA THR A 377 -11.47 -19.28 4.70
C THR A 377 -11.36 -19.18 3.19
N VAL A 378 -11.04 -18.01 2.66
CA VAL A 378 -10.95 -17.73 1.23
C VAL A 378 -9.60 -17.13 0.88
N LEU A 379 -8.96 -17.65 -0.16
CA LEU A 379 -7.74 -17.09 -0.73
C LEU A 379 -8.06 -16.37 -2.04
N ALA A 380 -7.82 -15.06 -2.10
CA ALA A 380 -7.97 -14.23 -3.29
C ALA A 380 -6.60 -13.90 -3.89
N VAL A 381 -6.40 -14.12 -5.19
CA VAL A 381 -5.10 -13.98 -5.84
C VAL A 381 -4.82 -12.58 -6.40
N GLY A 382 -5.80 -11.67 -6.39
CA GLY A 382 -5.64 -10.29 -6.87
C GLY A 382 -5.65 -10.15 -8.38
N GLY A 383 -5.17 -8.99 -8.85
CA GLY A 383 -5.06 -8.64 -10.28
C GLY A 383 -3.69 -8.99 -10.88
N GLU A 384 -3.51 -8.65 -12.16
CA GLU A 384 -2.26 -8.88 -12.90
C GLU A 384 -1.20 -7.83 -12.60
N LEU A 385 -1.62 -6.56 -12.47
CA LEU A 385 -0.74 -5.42 -12.17
C LEU A 385 -0.85 -5.04 -10.70
N LYS A 386 0.23 -4.50 -10.14
CA LYS A 386 0.30 -4.05 -8.72
C LYS A 386 -0.23 -5.11 -7.74
N ASN A 387 -0.01 -6.36 -8.07
CA ASN A 387 -0.61 -7.49 -7.36
C ASN A 387 -0.41 -7.43 -5.85
N THR A 388 -1.48 -7.78 -5.16
CA THR A 388 -1.53 -8.26 -3.78
C THR A 388 -2.43 -9.50 -3.77
N PHE A 389 -2.21 -10.40 -2.83
CA PHE A 389 -3.17 -11.46 -2.54
C PHE A 389 -3.80 -11.22 -1.16
N ALA A 390 -4.94 -11.83 -0.90
CA ALA A 390 -5.63 -11.67 0.37
C ALA A 390 -6.14 -13.01 0.90
N LEU A 391 -6.02 -13.20 2.20
CA LEU A 391 -6.55 -14.35 2.92
C LEU A 391 -7.65 -13.87 3.88
N ALA A 392 -8.90 -14.18 3.56
CA ALA A 392 -10.00 -14.02 4.50
C ALA A 392 -10.01 -15.22 5.45
N HIS A 393 -9.79 -14.98 6.74
CA HIS A 393 -9.73 -16.02 7.78
C HIS A 393 -10.25 -15.48 9.11
N GLY A 394 -11.08 -16.26 9.82
CA GLY A 394 -11.73 -15.78 11.05
C GLY A 394 -12.61 -14.55 10.78
N ASP A 395 -12.38 -13.47 11.50
CA ASP A 395 -13.09 -12.18 11.43
C ASP A 395 -12.32 -11.10 10.69
N CYS A 396 -11.29 -11.48 9.91
CA CYS A 396 -10.39 -10.55 9.23
C CYS A 396 -10.07 -10.98 7.80
N VAL A 397 -9.66 -10.00 6.98
CA VAL A 397 -8.96 -10.20 5.72
C VAL A 397 -7.51 -9.71 5.86
N HIS A 398 -6.57 -10.61 5.66
CA HIS A 398 -5.13 -10.33 5.65
C HIS A 398 -4.71 -10.03 4.21
N VAL A 399 -4.51 -8.76 3.90
CA VAL A 399 -3.99 -8.32 2.58
C VAL A 399 -2.47 -8.33 2.62
N SER A 400 -1.82 -8.98 1.66
CA SER A 400 -0.37 -9.09 1.57
C SER A 400 0.32 -7.73 1.40
N ALA A 401 1.63 -7.69 1.62
CA ALA A 401 2.45 -6.63 1.04
C ALA A 401 2.38 -6.69 -0.50
N HIS A 402 2.70 -5.59 -1.15
CA HIS A 402 2.76 -5.50 -2.61
C HIS A 402 3.72 -6.55 -3.19
N VAL A 403 3.24 -7.35 -4.13
CA VAL A 403 4.03 -8.33 -4.88
C VAL A 403 4.58 -7.73 -6.17
N GLY A 404 3.77 -6.93 -6.87
CA GLY A 404 4.11 -6.28 -8.14
C GLY A 404 3.40 -6.88 -9.35
N ASP A 405 3.93 -6.62 -10.55
CA ASP A 405 3.32 -7.08 -11.78
C ASP A 405 3.64 -8.55 -12.03
N MET A 406 2.64 -9.35 -12.36
CA MET A 406 2.72 -10.83 -12.40
C MET A 406 3.28 -11.40 -13.70
N GLY A 407 3.69 -10.53 -14.64
CA GLY A 407 4.18 -10.93 -15.96
C GLY A 407 5.54 -11.67 -15.97
N SER A 408 6.30 -11.72 -14.87
CA SER A 408 7.58 -12.43 -14.78
C SER A 408 7.48 -13.71 -13.94
N LEU A 409 8.29 -14.73 -14.28
CA LEU A 409 8.38 -15.95 -13.47
C LEU A 409 8.86 -15.64 -12.04
N ALA A 410 9.74 -14.67 -11.87
CA ALA A 410 10.26 -14.28 -10.56
C ALA A 410 9.15 -13.67 -9.68
N SER A 411 8.26 -12.84 -10.25
CA SER A 411 7.09 -12.31 -9.54
C SER A 411 6.10 -13.41 -9.14
N GLN A 412 5.84 -14.38 -10.02
CA GLN A 412 4.99 -15.53 -9.71
C GLN A 412 5.59 -16.39 -8.58
N GLN A 413 6.90 -16.60 -8.59
CA GLN A 413 7.60 -17.29 -7.49
C GLN A 413 7.58 -16.48 -6.18
N ALA A 414 7.66 -15.16 -6.24
CA ALA A 414 7.51 -14.30 -5.07
C ALA A 414 6.09 -14.39 -4.50
N PHE A 415 5.09 -14.40 -5.36
CA PHE A 415 3.68 -14.63 -5.00
C PHE A 415 3.50 -15.98 -4.29
N ASP A 416 3.99 -17.08 -4.88
CA ASP A 416 3.89 -18.42 -4.28
C ASP A 416 4.50 -18.46 -2.87
N ARG A 417 5.71 -17.90 -2.70
CA ARG A 417 6.36 -17.82 -1.38
C ARG A 417 5.54 -17.00 -0.38
N GLY A 418 4.97 -15.88 -0.83
CA GLY A 418 4.12 -15.02 0.01
C GLY A 418 2.86 -15.75 0.48
N VAL A 419 2.16 -16.43 -0.43
CA VAL A 419 0.97 -17.23 -0.11
C VAL A 419 1.30 -18.35 0.88
N GLU A 420 2.35 -19.13 0.62
CA GLU A 420 2.79 -20.20 1.54
C GLU A 420 3.12 -19.67 2.93
N GLN A 421 3.81 -18.55 3.00
CA GLN A 421 4.16 -17.92 4.28
C GLN A 421 2.90 -17.45 5.04
N MET A 422 1.95 -16.79 4.35
CA MET A 422 0.71 -16.33 4.98
C MET A 422 -0.13 -17.50 5.49
N LEU A 423 -0.33 -18.54 4.68
CA LEU A 423 -1.08 -19.74 5.07
C LEU A 423 -0.43 -20.45 6.26
N ARG A 424 0.91 -20.56 6.26
CA ARG A 424 1.66 -21.16 7.37
C ARG A 424 1.52 -20.37 8.66
N ILE A 425 1.68 -19.05 8.60
CA ILE A 425 1.58 -18.15 9.76
C ILE A 425 0.15 -18.19 10.32
N GLN A 426 -0.86 -18.10 9.46
CA GLN A 426 -2.27 -18.11 9.87
C GLN A 426 -2.78 -19.53 10.17
N ARG A 427 -2.00 -20.59 9.86
CA ARG A 427 -2.42 -22.00 9.93
C ARG A 427 -3.76 -22.24 9.25
N ALA A 428 -3.95 -21.59 8.14
CA ALA A 428 -5.20 -21.56 7.41
C ALA A 428 -5.13 -22.46 6.18
N GLU A 429 -6.23 -23.16 5.91
CA GLU A 429 -6.45 -23.90 4.66
C GLU A 429 -7.65 -23.26 3.96
N PRO A 430 -7.51 -22.75 2.73
CA PRO A 430 -8.61 -22.13 2.01
C PRO A 430 -9.65 -23.20 1.60
N SER A 431 -10.92 -22.84 1.70
CA SER A 431 -12.04 -23.62 1.18
C SER A 431 -12.50 -23.16 -0.21
N LEU A 432 -11.97 -22.03 -0.68
CA LEU A 432 -12.24 -21.44 -1.98
C LEU A 432 -11.04 -20.59 -2.41
N VAL A 433 -10.70 -20.62 -3.69
CA VAL A 433 -9.75 -19.69 -4.32
C VAL A 433 -10.51 -18.74 -5.23
N VAL A 434 -10.19 -17.45 -5.16
CA VAL A 434 -10.86 -16.40 -5.95
C VAL A 434 -9.86 -15.70 -6.84
N CYS A 435 -10.23 -15.46 -8.11
CA CYS A 435 -9.40 -14.75 -9.08
C CYS A 435 -10.21 -13.66 -9.81
N ASP A 436 -9.52 -12.88 -10.65
CA ASP A 436 -10.18 -11.97 -11.58
C ASP A 436 -10.93 -12.75 -12.68
N LEU A 437 -11.96 -12.13 -13.25
CA LEU A 437 -12.74 -12.70 -14.35
C LEU A 437 -11.91 -12.81 -15.66
N HIS A 438 -10.78 -12.09 -15.78
CA HIS A 438 -9.96 -12.07 -16.98
C HIS A 438 -9.25 -13.41 -17.21
N PRO A 439 -9.57 -14.15 -18.32
CA PRO A 439 -9.08 -15.53 -18.48
C PRO A 439 -7.59 -15.64 -18.82
N GLY A 440 -6.97 -14.55 -19.26
CA GLY A 440 -5.57 -14.54 -19.72
C GLY A 440 -4.58 -13.99 -18.68
N TYR A 441 -5.00 -13.70 -17.45
CA TYR A 441 -4.09 -13.25 -16.41
C TYR A 441 -3.23 -14.41 -15.86
N ALA A 442 -1.98 -14.13 -15.55
CA ALA A 442 -1.12 -15.12 -14.87
C ALA A 442 -1.71 -15.51 -13.51
N THR A 443 -2.37 -14.56 -12.82
CA THR A 443 -3.06 -14.81 -11.56
C THR A 443 -4.21 -15.79 -11.68
N THR A 444 -4.92 -15.85 -12.81
CA THR A 444 -5.95 -16.86 -13.06
C THR A 444 -5.34 -18.27 -13.11
N ALA A 445 -4.24 -18.45 -13.83
CA ALA A 445 -3.52 -19.73 -13.87
C ALA A 445 -2.94 -20.11 -12.50
N LEU A 446 -2.51 -19.12 -11.69
CA LEU A 446 -2.08 -19.34 -10.30
C LEU A 446 -3.24 -19.81 -9.42
N ALA A 447 -4.44 -19.22 -9.59
CA ALA A 447 -5.64 -19.63 -8.85
C ALA A 447 -6.03 -21.08 -9.15
N GLU A 448 -6.02 -21.48 -10.42
CA GLU A 448 -6.31 -22.86 -10.84
C GLU A 448 -5.32 -23.85 -10.19
N ARG A 449 -4.01 -23.54 -10.21
CA ARG A 449 -2.98 -24.38 -9.58
C ARG A 449 -3.14 -24.47 -8.06
N LEU A 450 -3.51 -23.36 -7.39
CA LEU A 450 -3.74 -23.35 -5.94
C LEU A 450 -5.01 -24.13 -5.60
N ALA A 451 -6.07 -23.99 -6.36
CA ALA A 451 -7.31 -24.72 -6.16
C ALA A 451 -7.11 -26.24 -6.34
N GLU A 452 -6.36 -26.67 -7.35
CA GLU A 452 -5.97 -28.08 -7.52
C GLU A 452 -5.15 -28.58 -6.30
N ARG A 453 -4.21 -27.76 -5.80
CA ARG A 453 -3.40 -28.12 -4.63
C ARG A 453 -4.21 -28.34 -3.36
N PHE A 454 -5.26 -27.52 -3.14
CA PHE A 454 -6.11 -27.59 -1.95
C PHE A 454 -7.39 -28.41 -2.13
N ASP A 455 -7.62 -28.95 -3.32
CA ASP A 455 -8.85 -29.67 -3.71
C ASP A 455 -10.12 -28.84 -3.44
N VAL A 456 -10.12 -27.59 -3.92
CA VAL A 456 -11.20 -26.61 -3.77
C VAL A 456 -11.55 -25.96 -5.10
N ASP A 457 -12.69 -25.29 -5.18
CA ASP A 457 -13.14 -24.59 -6.38
C ASP A 457 -12.40 -23.26 -6.62
N VAL A 458 -12.40 -22.80 -7.89
CA VAL A 458 -12.01 -21.45 -8.30
C VAL A 458 -13.25 -20.63 -8.61
N MET A 459 -13.34 -19.43 -8.02
CA MET A 459 -14.41 -18.48 -8.31
C MET A 459 -13.86 -17.24 -9.01
N PRO A 460 -14.21 -16.98 -10.29
CA PRO A 460 -13.88 -15.72 -10.95
C PRO A 460 -14.82 -14.60 -10.48
N VAL A 461 -14.26 -13.41 -10.21
CA VAL A 461 -14.98 -12.21 -9.77
C VAL A 461 -14.79 -11.09 -10.78
N GLN A 462 -15.87 -10.37 -11.10
CA GLN A 462 -15.81 -9.22 -12.00
C GLN A 462 -14.94 -8.11 -11.37
N HIS A 463 -14.01 -7.57 -12.13
CA HIS A 463 -12.96 -6.65 -11.71
C HIS A 463 -13.49 -5.42 -10.96
N HIS A 464 -14.42 -4.67 -11.55
CA HIS A 464 -14.96 -3.43 -10.99
C HIS A 464 -15.86 -3.68 -9.78
N TYR A 465 -16.53 -4.83 -9.74
CA TYR A 465 -17.26 -5.25 -8.56
C TYR A 465 -16.32 -5.54 -7.39
N ALA A 466 -15.16 -6.16 -7.65
CA ALA A 466 -14.14 -6.34 -6.63
C ALA A 466 -13.58 -4.99 -6.12
N HIS A 467 -13.34 -4.00 -7.00
CA HIS A 467 -12.98 -2.64 -6.59
C HIS A 467 -14.04 -2.00 -5.70
N ALA A 468 -15.32 -2.10 -6.07
CA ALA A 468 -16.42 -1.55 -5.26
C ALA A 468 -16.46 -2.19 -3.87
N LEU A 469 -16.39 -3.54 -3.79
CA LEU A 469 -16.40 -4.24 -2.50
C LEU A 469 -15.14 -3.98 -1.66
N SER A 470 -14.00 -3.77 -2.28
CA SER A 470 -12.78 -3.34 -1.58
C SER A 470 -13.00 -2.03 -0.83
N LEU A 471 -13.60 -1.03 -1.49
CA LEU A 471 -13.93 0.26 -0.88
C LEU A 471 -14.96 0.12 0.24
N LEU A 472 -16.06 -0.59 0.01
CA LEU A 472 -17.11 -0.74 1.02
C LEU A 472 -16.60 -1.49 2.26
N THR A 473 -15.81 -2.53 2.05
CA THR A 473 -15.22 -3.32 3.15
C THR A 473 -14.29 -2.48 4.02
N GLU A 474 -13.45 -1.65 3.42
CA GLU A 474 -12.55 -0.75 4.15
C GLU A 474 -13.32 0.18 5.10
N HIS A 475 -14.51 0.62 4.69
CA HIS A 475 -15.36 1.49 5.48
C HIS A 475 -16.31 0.73 6.41
N GLY A 476 -16.24 -0.60 6.46
CA GLY A 476 -17.16 -1.42 7.28
C GLY A 476 -18.62 -1.26 6.87
N ILE A 477 -18.91 -0.98 5.60
CA ILE A 477 -20.24 -0.83 5.09
C ILE A 477 -20.76 -2.19 4.63
N ASP A 478 -21.60 -2.77 5.42
CA ASP A 478 -22.23 -4.08 5.19
C ASP A 478 -23.69 -3.97 4.72
N GLU A 479 -24.26 -2.76 4.74
CA GLU A 479 -25.66 -2.49 4.37
C GLU A 479 -25.71 -1.53 3.18
N GLY A 480 -26.61 -1.78 2.23
CA GLY A 480 -26.84 -0.96 1.05
C GLY A 480 -28.15 -0.19 1.10
N PRO A 481 -28.57 0.42 -0.02
CA PRO A 481 -27.82 0.51 -1.28
C PRO A 481 -26.72 1.56 -1.26
N VAL A 482 -25.62 1.27 -1.99
CA VAL A 482 -24.55 2.24 -2.21
C VAL A 482 -24.26 2.34 -3.72
N VAL A 483 -24.00 3.55 -4.20
CA VAL A 483 -23.57 3.79 -5.57
C VAL A 483 -22.06 3.98 -5.62
N VAL A 484 -21.37 3.23 -6.47
CA VAL A 484 -19.91 3.29 -6.57
C VAL A 484 -19.49 3.60 -8.01
N GLY A 485 -18.77 4.70 -8.20
CA GLY A 485 -18.03 4.98 -9.42
C GLY A 485 -16.71 4.19 -9.40
N THR A 486 -16.56 3.25 -10.31
CA THR A 486 -15.35 2.44 -10.48
C THR A 486 -14.61 2.94 -11.73
N PHE A 487 -13.67 3.89 -11.50
CA PHE A 487 -12.99 4.62 -12.56
C PHE A 487 -11.55 4.14 -12.69
N ASP A 488 -11.30 3.39 -13.76
CA ASP A 488 -10.04 2.66 -13.92
C ASP A 488 -9.49 2.74 -15.35
N GLY A 489 -8.28 2.21 -15.50
CA GLY A 489 -7.59 2.08 -16.77
C GLY A 489 -8.09 0.92 -17.61
N THR A 490 -8.32 -0.25 -17.02
CA THR A 490 -8.70 -1.45 -17.73
C THR A 490 -9.21 -2.52 -16.77
N GLY A 491 -10.39 -3.06 -17.03
CA GLY A 491 -10.91 -4.27 -16.37
C GLY A 491 -11.75 -5.09 -17.33
N TYR A 492 -11.83 -6.40 -17.12
CA TYR A 492 -12.57 -7.29 -17.99
C TYR A 492 -14.07 -7.25 -17.66
N GLY A 493 -14.88 -6.88 -18.67
CA GLY A 493 -16.33 -6.79 -18.55
C GLY A 493 -17.04 -8.13 -18.72
N LEU A 494 -18.22 -8.28 -18.12
CA LEU A 494 -19.09 -9.46 -18.30
C LEU A 494 -19.55 -9.65 -19.77
N ASP A 495 -19.53 -8.58 -20.54
CA ASP A 495 -19.89 -8.52 -21.96
C ASP A 495 -18.69 -8.74 -22.90
N GLY A 496 -17.52 -9.06 -22.35
CA GLY A 496 -16.28 -9.24 -23.11
C GLY A 496 -15.65 -7.93 -23.61
N THR A 497 -16.14 -6.77 -23.12
CA THR A 497 -15.58 -5.45 -23.43
C THR A 497 -14.59 -5.00 -22.36
N ILE A 498 -13.82 -3.94 -22.63
CA ILE A 498 -12.91 -3.32 -21.67
C ILE A 498 -13.69 -2.26 -20.88
N TRP A 499 -13.92 -2.51 -19.62
CA TRP A 499 -14.52 -1.58 -18.68
C TRP A 499 -13.45 -0.66 -18.04
N GLY A 500 -13.89 0.42 -17.40
CA GLY A 500 -13.04 1.33 -16.63
C GLY A 500 -13.67 2.72 -16.41
N GLY A 501 -14.95 2.89 -16.75
CA GLY A 501 -15.69 4.11 -16.48
C GLY A 501 -17.12 3.81 -16.06
N GLU A 502 -17.26 2.98 -15.00
CA GLU A 502 -18.51 2.36 -14.64
C GLU A 502 -19.13 2.99 -13.39
N ILE A 503 -20.45 3.01 -13.33
CA ILE A 503 -21.21 3.27 -12.09
C ILE A 503 -21.97 1.99 -11.74
N LEU A 504 -21.65 1.46 -10.58
CA LEU A 504 -22.30 0.28 -10.03
C LEU A 504 -23.22 0.68 -8.88
N THR A 505 -24.42 0.10 -8.87
CA THR A 505 -25.30 0.16 -7.69
C THR A 505 -25.20 -1.17 -6.98
N ILE A 506 -24.76 -1.13 -5.71
CA ILE A 506 -24.64 -2.28 -4.83
C ILE A 506 -25.86 -2.31 -3.92
N ALA A 507 -26.63 -3.38 -3.98
CA ALA A 507 -27.83 -3.57 -3.18
C ALA A 507 -27.51 -4.06 -1.74
N GLU A 508 -28.52 -4.13 -0.87
CA GLU A 508 -28.39 -4.59 0.52
C GLU A 508 -27.89 -6.03 0.66
N ASP A 509 -28.21 -6.90 -0.32
CA ASP A 509 -27.75 -8.29 -0.38
C ASP A 509 -26.42 -8.46 -1.14
N TYR A 510 -25.77 -7.33 -1.46
CA TYR A 510 -24.57 -7.25 -2.33
C TYR A 510 -24.80 -7.71 -3.78
N GLY A 511 -26.04 -7.93 -4.18
CA GLY A 511 -26.39 -7.92 -5.58
C GLY A 511 -25.95 -6.60 -6.20
N TRP A 512 -25.51 -6.62 -7.44
CA TRP A 512 -25.04 -5.42 -8.10
C TRP A 512 -25.54 -5.29 -9.52
N SER A 513 -25.58 -4.05 -10.00
CA SER A 513 -25.92 -3.74 -11.38
C SER A 513 -25.01 -2.64 -11.92
N ARG A 514 -24.66 -2.74 -13.18
CA ARG A 514 -24.01 -1.67 -13.95
C ARG A 514 -25.06 -0.66 -14.33
N THR A 515 -25.20 0.40 -13.56
CA THR A 515 -26.26 1.40 -13.72
C THR A 515 -25.96 2.37 -14.86
N TRP A 516 -24.69 2.69 -15.07
CA TRP A 516 -24.22 3.57 -16.13
C TRP A 516 -22.75 3.31 -16.46
N HIS A 517 -22.33 3.72 -17.64
CA HIS A 517 -20.93 3.71 -18.05
C HIS A 517 -20.60 4.85 -19.02
N VAL A 518 -19.31 5.20 -19.10
CA VAL A 518 -18.76 6.12 -20.12
C VAL A 518 -19.13 5.61 -21.51
N PRO A 519 -19.58 6.51 -22.44
CA PRO A 519 -19.91 6.09 -23.81
C PRO A 519 -18.78 5.30 -24.46
N SER A 520 -19.10 4.11 -24.94
CA SER A 520 -18.11 3.17 -25.50
C SER A 520 -17.47 3.72 -26.78
N PHE A 521 -16.22 3.33 -26.98
CA PHE A 521 -15.44 3.60 -28.16
C PHE A 521 -14.59 2.37 -28.53
N PRO A 522 -14.30 2.15 -29.84
CA PRO A 522 -13.48 1.04 -30.28
C PRO A 522 -12.01 1.27 -29.92
N LEU A 523 -11.35 0.22 -29.42
CA LEU A 523 -9.94 0.20 -29.10
C LEU A 523 -9.21 -0.82 -29.97
N VAL A 524 -8.07 -0.41 -30.56
CA VAL A 524 -7.26 -1.23 -31.47
C VAL A 524 -5.85 -1.39 -30.92
N GLY A 525 -5.40 -2.65 -30.81
CA GLY A 525 -4.03 -2.98 -30.51
C GLY A 525 -3.76 -3.36 -29.05
N GLY A 526 -4.79 -3.53 -28.20
CA GLY A 526 -4.62 -3.94 -26.79
C GLY A 526 -3.63 -3.04 -26.06
N ASP A 527 -2.63 -3.61 -25.38
CA ASP A 527 -1.61 -2.87 -24.60
C ASP A 527 -0.83 -1.83 -25.43
N ARG A 528 -0.71 -2.03 -26.75
CA ARG A 528 -0.09 -1.03 -27.63
C ARG A 528 -0.83 0.30 -27.62
N ALA A 529 -2.13 0.31 -27.40
CA ALA A 529 -2.90 1.55 -27.36
C ALA A 529 -2.51 2.43 -26.16
N VAL A 530 -2.12 1.81 -25.03
CA VAL A 530 -1.63 2.53 -23.85
C VAL A 530 -0.30 3.23 -24.14
N HIS A 531 0.60 2.57 -24.86
CA HIS A 531 1.89 3.15 -25.24
C HIS A 531 1.81 4.11 -26.44
N HIS A 532 0.72 4.02 -27.23
CA HIS A 532 0.47 4.86 -28.40
C HIS A 532 -0.96 5.42 -28.34
N PRO A 533 -1.24 6.43 -27.48
CA PRO A 533 -2.61 6.89 -27.21
C PRO A 533 -3.34 7.51 -28.42
N TRP A 534 -2.64 7.83 -29.50
CA TRP A 534 -3.27 8.22 -30.77
C TRP A 534 -4.19 7.13 -31.34
N ARG A 535 -3.95 5.84 -31.00
CA ARG A 535 -4.83 4.73 -31.38
C ARG A 535 -6.17 4.81 -30.65
N ILE A 536 -6.16 5.27 -29.39
CA ILE A 536 -7.38 5.51 -28.61
C ILE A 536 -8.12 6.71 -29.22
N ALA A 537 -7.40 7.79 -29.54
CA ALA A 537 -7.95 8.96 -30.19
C ALA A 537 -8.58 8.63 -31.57
N ALA A 538 -8.00 7.70 -32.34
CA ALA A 538 -8.58 7.21 -33.59
C ALA A 538 -9.92 6.48 -33.37
N GLY A 539 -10.03 5.64 -32.34
CA GLY A 539 -11.28 5.00 -31.96
C GLY A 539 -12.36 6.00 -31.52
N ILE A 540 -11.97 6.98 -30.71
CA ILE A 540 -12.85 8.09 -30.27
C ILE A 540 -13.34 8.91 -31.47
N SER A 541 -12.44 9.26 -32.40
CA SER A 541 -12.77 9.97 -33.63
C SER A 541 -13.88 9.25 -34.39
N GLN A 542 -13.73 7.95 -34.61
CA GLN A 542 -14.74 7.14 -35.30
C GLN A 542 -16.06 7.02 -34.52
N ALA A 543 -15.98 6.73 -33.19
CA ALA A 543 -17.18 6.47 -32.38
C ALA A 543 -18.07 7.70 -32.22
N TRP A 544 -17.46 8.89 -32.14
CA TRP A 544 -18.14 10.12 -31.80
C TRP A 544 -18.19 11.12 -32.96
N ASP A 545 -17.79 10.70 -34.17
CA ASP A 545 -17.79 11.52 -35.41
C ASP A 545 -17.01 12.85 -35.20
N LEU A 546 -15.81 12.74 -34.66
CA LEU A 546 -14.95 13.90 -34.36
C LEU A 546 -13.78 13.97 -35.36
N ASP A 547 -13.49 15.16 -35.90
CA ASP A 547 -12.34 15.38 -36.77
C ASP A 547 -11.05 15.54 -35.94
N ILE A 548 -10.52 14.42 -35.43
CA ILE A 548 -9.28 14.36 -34.64
C ILE A 548 -8.08 14.23 -35.59
N PRO A 549 -7.09 15.15 -35.55
CA PRO A 549 -5.87 15.04 -36.35
C PRO A 549 -5.03 13.84 -35.91
N LEU A 550 -5.00 12.80 -36.74
CA LEU A 550 -4.24 11.57 -36.52
C LEU A 550 -2.88 11.62 -37.24
N PRO A 551 -1.88 10.82 -36.83
CA PRO A 551 -0.60 10.73 -37.53
C PRO A 551 -0.76 10.28 -38.98
N ASP A 552 -0.02 10.90 -39.91
CA ASP A 552 0.09 10.42 -41.30
C ASP A 552 1.19 9.34 -41.37
N SER A 553 0.81 8.08 -41.22
CA SER A 553 1.74 6.94 -41.18
C SER A 553 1.10 5.67 -41.69
N PRO A 554 1.91 4.70 -42.20
CA PRO A 554 1.39 3.39 -42.56
C PRO A 554 0.69 2.66 -41.41
N GLU A 555 1.12 2.90 -40.17
CA GLU A 555 0.50 2.32 -38.98
C GLU A 555 -0.88 2.92 -38.71
N ALA A 556 -1.04 4.22 -38.92
CA ALA A 556 -2.36 4.88 -38.80
C ALA A 556 -3.34 4.41 -39.87
N ALA A 557 -2.87 4.21 -41.11
CA ALA A 557 -3.69 3.64 -42.19
C ALA A 557 -4.15 2.20 -41.84
N LEU A 558 -3.29 1.39 -41.21
CA LEU A 558 -3.66 0.05 -40.74
C LEU A 558 -4.72 0.14 -39.63
N VAL A 559 -4.55 1.01 -38.65
CA VAL A 559 -5.53 1.21 -37.57
C VAL A 559 -6.88 1.66 -38.13
N ALA A 560 -6.91 2.59 -39.11
CA ALA A 560 -8.14 3.00 -39.76
C ALA A 560 -8.84 1.80 -40.44
N SER A 561 -8.10 0.97 -41.17
CA SER A 561 -8.64 -0.24 -41.80
C SER A 561 -9.16 -1.25 -40.77
N GLN A 562 -8.50 -1.41 -39.62
CA GLN A 562 -8.99 -2.28 -38.55
C GLN A 562 -10.28 -1.74 -37.92
N LEU A 563 -10.36 -0.42 -37.69
CA LEU A 563 -11.57 0.24 -37.19
C LEU A 563 -12.76 0.08 -38.17
N GLU A 564 -12.52 0.24 -39.47
CA GLU A 564 -13.55 0.06 -40.52
C GLU A 564 -14.03 -1.39 -40.63
N SER A 565 -13.11 -2.36 -40.57
CA SER A 565 -13.43 -3.77 -40.70
C SER A 565 -13.89 -4.45 -39.40
N GLY A 566 -13.66 -3.85 -38.25
CA GLY A 566 -13.91 -4.45 -36.95
C GLY A 566 -12.89 -5.53 -36.54
N PHE A 567 -11.85 -5.78 -37.35
CA PHE A 567 -10.88 -6.83 -37.06
C PHE A 567 -9.91 -6.48 -35.96
N GLY A 568 -9.89 -7.25 -34.88
CA GLY A 568 -9.05 -7.02 -33.70
C GLY A 568 -9.43 -5.76 -32.91
N VAL A 569 -10.70 -5.36 -33.01
CA VAL A 569 -11.29 -4.22 -32.28
C VAL A 569 -12.03 -4.73 -31.06
N VAL A 570 -11.80 -4.10 -29.90
CA VAL A 570 -12.55 -4.33 -28.65
C VAL A 570 -13.22 -3.03 -28.25
N GLN A 571 -14.47 -3.10 -27.80
CA GLN A 571 -15.15 -1.91 -27.26
C GLN A 571 -14.63 -1.59 -25.86
N SER A 572 -14.51 -0.30 -25.55
CA SER A 572 -14.04 0.17 -24.24
C SER A 572 -14.89 1.31 -23.71
N SER A 573 -15.19 1.28 -22.42
CA SER A 573 -15.76 2.37 -21.62
C SER A 573 -14.75 2.97 -20.65
N SER A 574 -13.45 2.69 -20.82
CA SER A 574 -12.40 3.08 -19.89
C SER A 574 -12.21 4.60 -19.79
N LEU A 575 -12.35 5.13 -18.57
CA LEU A 575 -12.05 6.52 -18.25
C LEU A 575 -10.54 6.81 -18.39
N GLY A 576 -9.68 5.90 -17.93
CA GLY A 576 -8.23 6.05 -18.04
C GLY A 576 -7.78 6.21 -19.48
N ARG A 577 -8.37 5.47 -20.42
CA ARG A 577 -8.08 5.59 -21.85
C ARG A 577 -8.51 6.93 -22.44
N LEU A 578 -9.59 7.55 -21.91
CA LEU A 578 -9.96 8.91 -22.32
C LEU A 578 -8.92 9.94 -21.86
N PHE A 579 -8.38 9.80 -20.66
CA PHE A 579 -7.28 10.64 -20.17
C PHE A 579 -6.01 10.49 -21.01
N ASP A 580 -5.68 9.25 -21.42
CA ASP A 580 -4.53 9.01 -22.29
C ASP A 580 -4.68 9.69 -23.67
N ALA A 581 -5.86 9.58 -24.29
CA ALA A 581 -6.17 10.23 -25.56
C ALA A 581 -6.14 11.76 -25.43
N ALA A 582 -6.74 12.32 -24.38
CA ALA A 582 -6.75 13.75 -24.11
C ALA A 582 -5.34 14.30 -23.90
N SER A 583 -4.50 13.59 -23.16
CA SER A 583 -3.10 13.95 -22.95
C SER A 583 -2.32 13.99 -24.26
N TRP A 584 -2.47 12.93 -25.07
CA TRP A 584 -1.82 12.88 -26.37
C TRP A 584 -2.28 14.00 -27.30
N LEU A 585 -3.59 14.28 -27.37
CA LEU A 585 -4.15 15.35 -28.20
C LEU A 585 -3.57 16.72 -27.85
N LEU A 586 -3.37 17.01 -26.57
CA LEU A 586 -2.88 18.30 -26.12
C LEU A 586 -1.36 18.44 -26.17
N THR A 587 -0.61 17.36 -25.93
CA THR A 587 0.83 17.42 -25.65
C THR A 587 1.68 16.58 -26.60
N GLY A 588 1.07 15.65 -27.35
CA GLY A 588 1.80 14.71 -28.20
C GLY A 588 2.59 13.64 -27.42
N ILE A 589 2.33 13.45 -26.12
CA ILE A 589 3.11 12.55 -25.25
C ILE A 589 3.11 11.11 -25.77
N THR A 590 4.27 10.47 -25.67
CA THR A 590 4.41 9.01 -25.80
C THR A 590 4.71 8.42 -24.43
N PRO A 591 3.78 7.71 -23.81
CA PRO A 591 3.96 7.16 -22.48
C PRO A 591 5.06 6.11 -22.43
N THR A 592 5.90 6.14 -21.39
CA THR A 592 6.99 5.19 -21.14
C THR A 592 6.76 4.30 -19.91
N PHE A 593 5.69 4.57 -19.16
CA PHE A 593 5.24 3.78 -18.03
C PHE A 593 3.72 3.91 -17.85
N GLU A 594 3.14 3.05 -17.07
CA GLU A 594 1.69 3.02 -16.77
C GLU A 594 1.20 4.37 -16.21
N ALA A 595 0.04 4.83 -16.66
CA ALA A 595 -0.62 6.10 -16.31
C ALA A 595 0.21 7.38 -16.62
N HIS A 596 1.36 7.28 -17.33
CA HIS A 596 2.21 8.43 -17.62
C HIS A 596 1.45 9.56 -18.34
N ALA A 597 0.64 9.22 -19.34
CA ALA A 597 -0.13 10.21 -20.09
C ALA A 597 -1.14 10.95 -19.18
N ALA A 598 -1.88 10.23 -18.35
CA ALA A 598 -2.86 10.80 -17.42
C ALA A 598 -2.19 11.71 -16.37
N MET A 599 -1.07 11.27 -15.78
CA MET A 599 -0.28 12.06 -14.82
C MET A 599 0.29 13.33 -15.48
N HIS A 600 0.75 13.23 -16.73
CA HIS A 600 1.24 14.39 -17.48
C HIS A 600 0.12 15.40 -17.76
N LEU A 601 -1.09 14.93 -18.13
CA LEU A 601 -2.24 15.80 -18.34
C LEU A 601 -2.64 16.53 -17.05
N GLU A 602 -2.63 15.84 -15.91
CA GLU A 602 -2.88 16.43 -14.59
C GLU A 602 -1.85 17.52 -14.26
N TYR A 603 -0.56 17.24 -14.51
CA TYR A 603 0.50 18.25 -14.34
C TYR A 603 0.28 19.47 -15.24
N VAL A 604 -0.02 19.27 -16.52
CA VAL A 604 -0.29 20.37 -17.45
C VAL A 604 -1.48 21.20 -16.97
N ALA A 605 -2.54 20.57 -16.49
CA ALA A 605 -3.71 21.23 -15.92
C ALA A 605 -3.41 22.02 -14.65
N SER A 606 -2.53 21.51 -13.79
CA SER A 606 -2.17 22.15 -12.51
C SER A 606 -1.36 23.45 -12.66
N ARG A 607 -0.86 23.77 -13.87
CA ARG A 607 -0.10 25.00 -14.14
C ARG A 607 -0.99 26.25 -14.22
N VAL A 608 -2.31 26.10 -14.29
CA VAL A 608 -3.28 27.20 -14.27
C VAL A 608 -3.72 27.47 -12.84
N ASP A 609 -3.83 28.77 -12.49
CA ASP A 609 -4.43 29.17 -11.23
C ASP A 609 -5.94 28.83 -11.25
N HIS A 610 -6.35 27.88 -10.43
CA HIS A 610 -7.73 27.40 -10.32
C HIS A 610 -8.72 28.49 -9.90
N ALA A 611 -8.27 29.57 -9.27
CA ALA A 611 -9.10 30.70 -8.88
C ALA A 611 -9.66 31.49 -10.10
N ARG A 612 -9.18 31.24 -11.31
CA ARG A 612 -9.59 31.96 -12.54
C ARG A 612 -10.91 31.47 -13.15
N GLY A 613 -11.64 30.54 -12.51
CA GLY A 613 -12.98 30.15 -12.94
C GLY A 613 -13.05 29.43 -14.30
N THR A 614 -12.03 28.64 -14.62
CA THR A 614 -11.95 27.88 -15.86
C THR A 614 -12.87 26.65 -15.79
N THR A 615 -14.14 26.80 -16.17
CA THR A 615 -15.12 25.73 -16.18
C THR A 615 -15.38 25.21 -17.59
N SER A 616 -15.67 23.92 -17.74
CA SER A 616 -16.17 23.33 -18.98
C SER A 616 -17.68 23.57 -19.14
N ALA A 617 -18.12 23.85 -20.34
CA ALA A 617 -19.53 23.96 -20.71
C ALA A 617 -20.07 22.65 -21.34
N ALA A 618 -19.21 21.66 -21.57
CA ALA A 618 -19.55 20.41 -22.21
C ALA A 618 -20.73 19.69 -21.52
N THR A 619 -21.64 19.14 -22.29
CA THR A 619 -22.81 18.39 -21.81
C THR A 619 -22.68 16.90 -22.05
N SER A 620 -21.66 16.49 -22.77
CA SER A 620 -21.34 15.10 -23.10
C SER A 620 -19.83 14.89 -23.24
N PHE A 621 -19.40 13.61 -23.27
CA PHE A 621 -17.98 13.29 -23.53
C PHE A 621 -17.51 13.72 -24.93
N PRO A 622 -18.30 13.57 -26.02
CA PRO A 622 -17.95 14.17 -27.30
C PRO A 622 -17.71 15.67 -27.22
N ASP A 623 -18.56 16.43 -26.50
CA ASP A 623 -18.38 17.88 -26.32
C ASP A 623 -17.04 18.21 -25.64
N LEU A 624 -16.63 17.39 -24.65
CA LEU A 624 -15.32 17.56 -23.98
C LEU A 624 -14.16 17.43 -24.98
N PHE A 625 -14.22 16.47 -25.90
CA PHE A 625 -13.21 16.30 -26.92
C PHE A 625 -13.25 17.43 -27.96
N MET A 626 -14.42 17.99 -28.30
CA MET A 626 -14.51 19.18 -29.11
C MET A 626 -13.88 20.41 -28.41
N GLU A 627 -14.05 20.54 -27.07
CA GLU A 627 -13.36 21.58 -26.30
C GLU A 627 -11.83 21.40 -26.34
N LEU A 628 -11.33 20.13 -26.29
CA LEU A 628 -9.90 19.84 -26.44
C LEU A 628 -9.35 20.23 -27.82
N LEU A 629 -10.14 20.11 -28.90
CA LEU A 629 -9.75 20.44 -30.25
C LEU A 629 -9.83 21.96 -30.52
N SER A 630 -10.52 22.72 -29.67
CA SER A 630 -10.69 24.17 -29.83
C SER A 630 -9.37 24.91 -29.59
N PRO A 631 -9.13 26.07 -30.28
CA PRO A 631 -7.93 26.87 -30.03
C PRO A 631 -7.90 27.42 -28.60
N GLY A 632 -6.70 27.53 -28.02
CA GLY A 632 -6.51 28.09 -26.67
C GLY A 632 -5.27 27.57 -25.96
N ASP A 633 -5.04 28.05 -24.76
CA ASP A 633 -3.94 27.57 -23.90
C ASP A 633 -4.10 26.10 -23.54
N ILE A 634 -3.01 25.34 -23.63
CA ILE A 634 -3.02 23.91 -23.42
C ILE A 634 -3.41 23.57 -21.96
N SER A 635 -2.87 24.33 -21.00
CA SER A 635 -3.12 24.09 -19.58
C SER A 635 -4.57 24.40 -19.19
N GLU A 636 -5.15 25.46 -19.77
CA GLU A 636 -6.57 25.80 -19.59
C GLU A 636 -7.49 24.71 -20.18
N ARG A 637 -7.15 24.17 -21.36
CA ARG A 637 -7.92 23.07 -21.97
C ARG A 637 -7.81 21.78 -21.16
N ALA A 638 -6.63 21.46 -20.66
CA ALA A 638 -6.42 20.33 -19.76
C ALA A 638 -7.23 20.47 -18.46
N LEU A 639 -7.25 21.68 -17.87
CA LEU A 639 -8.04 21.96 -16.67
C LEU A 639 -9.54 21.83 -16.92
N ARG A 640 -10.05 22.41 -18.04
CA ARG A 640 -11.46 22.28 -18.45
C ARG A 640 -11.85 20.83 -18.67
N PHE A 641 -10.98 20.02 -19.25
CA PHE A 641 -11.23 18.60 -19.43
C PHE A 641 -11.43 17.88 -18.10
N HIS A 642 -10.53 18.05 -17.12
CA HIS A 642 -10.70 17.47 -15.78
C HIS A 642 -12.00 17.91 -15.12
N HIS A 643 -12.30 19.21 -15.12
CA HIS A 643 -13.55 19.73 -14.55
C HIS A 643 -14.79 19.18 -15.28
N GLY A 644 -14.77 19.11 -16.60
CA GLY A 644 -15.90 18.60 -17.38
C GLY A 644 -16.13 17.11 -17.15
N VAL A 645 -15.07 16.31 -17.08
CA VAL A 645 -15.15 14.88 -16.72
C VAL A 645 -15.78 14.74 -15.34
N ALA A 646 -15.28 15.44 -14.32
CA ALA A 646 -15.81 15.36 -12.96
C ALA A 646 -17.30 15.73 -12.91
N ARG A 647 -17.71 16.81 -13.59
CA ARG A 647 -19.10 17.26 -13.64
C ARG A 647 -20.02 16.24 -14.32
N LEU A 648 -19.58 15.64 -15.43
CA LEU A 648 -20.38 14.61 -16.12
C LEU A 648 -20.52 13.35 -15.27
N LEU A 649 -19.44 12.88 -14.64
CA LEU A 649 -19.47 11.73 -13.75
C LEU A 649 -20.31 11.99 -12.51
N ALA A 650 -20.18 13.16 -11.87
CA ALA A 650 -20.97 13.53 -10.71
C ALA A 650 -22.49 13.60 -11.03
N ALA A 651 -22.85 14.09 -12.22
CA ALA A 651 -24.25 14.12 -12.64
C ALA A 651 -24.84 12.69 -12.73
N GLN A 652 -24.08 11.72 -13.24
CA GLN A 652 -24.51 10.33 -13.36
C GLN A 652 -24.53 9.63 -11.99
N LEU A 653 -23.53 9.88 -11.13
CA LEU A 653 -23.48 9.37 -9.77
C LEU A 653 -24.67 9.85 -8.95
N ARG A 654 -25.02 11.15 -9.04
CA ARG A 654 -26.23 11.71 -8.39
C ARG A 654 -27.51 11.03 -8.89
N ALA A 655 -27.67 10.90 -10.21
CA ALA A 655 -28.84 10.27 -10.80
C ALA A 655 -28.98 8.79 -10.35
N ALA A 656 -27.90 8.05 -10.29
CA ALA A 656 -27.88 6.67 -9.80
C ALA A 656 -28.23 6.62 -8.30
N ALA A 657 -27.66 7.53 -7.48
CA ALA A 657 -27.91 7.59 -6.04
C ALA A 657 -29.36 7.97 -5.72
N GLU A 658 -29.95 8.92 -6.45
CA GLU A 658 -31.37 9.29 -6.36
C GLU A 658 -32.27 8.11 -6.73
N ALA A 659 -31.95 7.40 -7.81
CA ALA A 659 -32.70 6.22 -8.25
C ALA A 659 -32.62 5.06 -7.24
N ALA A 660 -31.48 4.89 -6.58
CA ALA A 660 -31.26 3.88 -5.54
C ALA A 660 -31.79 4.31 -4.16
N GLY A 661 -32.19 5.59 -3.99
CA GLY A 661 -32.65 6.11 -2.70
C GLY A 661 -31.56 6.26 -1.64
N THR A 662 -30.29 6.43 -2.06
CA THR A 662 -29.13 6.55 -1.15
C THR A 662 -28.49 7.93 -1.22
N ARG A 663 -27.76 8.29 -0.16
CA ARG A 663 -26.87 9.47 -0.14
C ARG A 663 -25.39 9.09 -0.01
N THR A 664 -25.09 7.82 -0.02
CA THR A 664 -23.72 7.31 0.03
C THR A 664 -23.23 6.99 -1.39
N ILE A 665 -22.13 7.63 -1.78
CA ILE A 665 -21.47 7.44 -3.07
C ILE A 665 -20.02 7.07 -2.79
N GLY A 666 -19.51 6.03 -3.46
CA GLY A 666 -18.10 5.65 -3.42
C GLY A 666 -17.39 5.99 -4.74
N VAL A 667 -16.08 6.25 -4.67
CA VAL A 667 -15.21 6.37 -5.86
C VAL A 667 -13.95 5.53 -5.65
N THR A 668 -13.68 4.64 -6.60
CA THR A 668 -12.54 3.69 -6.59
C THR A 668 -12.02 3.47 -8.01
N GLY A 669 -10.96 2.64 -8.15
CA GLY A 669 -10.24 2.43 -9.41
C GLY A 669 -9.04 3.35 -9.55
N GLY A 670 -8.11 3.03 -10.45
CA GLY A 670 -6.84 3.74 -10.62
C GLY A 670 -6.97 5.23 -10.94
N CYS A 671 -8.08 5.65 -11.59
CA CYS A 671 -8.34 7.06 -11.88
C CYS A 671 -8.65 7.90 -10.62
N ALA A 672 -9.03 7.29 -9.51
CA ALA A 672 -9.22 7.97 -8.23
C ALA A 672 -7.91 8.52 -7.64
N LEU A 673 -6.75 8.09 -8.15
CA LEU A 673 -5.44 8.66 -7.78
C LEU A 673 -5.15 10.02 -8.44
N ASN A 674 -5.95 10.45 -9.42
CA ASN A 674 -5.86 11.79 -10.00
C ASN A 674 -6.45 12.82 -9.02
N ARG A 675 -5.58 13.57 -8.34
CA ARG A 675 -5.97 14.53 -7.29
C ARG A 675 -6.88 15.65 -7.79
N LEU A 676 -6.65 16.08 -9.03
CA LEU A 676 -7.44 17.16 -9.63
C LEU A 676 -8.86 16.69 -9.95
N LEU A 677 -9.01 15.49 -10.51
CA LEU A 677 -10.30 14.86 -10.77
C LEU A 677 -11.06 14.67 -9.46
N MET A 678 -10.41 14.10 -8.43
CA MET A 678 -11.04 13.84 -7.15
C MET A 678 -11.47 15.08 -6.42
N ARG A 679 -10.69 16.18 -6.49
CA ARG A 679 -11.07 17.47 -5.93
C ARG A 679 -12.34 18.00 -6.58
N PHE A 680 -12.42 17.98 -7.92
CA PHE A 680 -13.65 18.43 -8.60
C PHE A 680 -14.84 17.51 -8.32
N LEU A 681 -14.64 16.20 -8.19
CA LEU A 681 -15.71 15.26 -7.78
C LEU A 681 -16.18 15.55 -6.37
N GLN A 682 -15.28 15.85 -5.42
CA GLN A 682 -15.63 16.23 -4.05
C GLN A 682 -16.47 17.52 -4.01
N ASP A 683 -16.07 18.54 -4.79
CA ASP A 683 -16.80 19.79 -4.90
C ASP A 683 -18.20 19.56 -5.47
N GLU A 684 -18.33 18.77 -6.55
CA GLU A 684 -19.59 18.46 -7.21
C GLU A 684 -20.50 17.58 -6.35
N LEU A 685 -19.97 16.72 -5.49
CA LEU A 685 -20.70 15.76 -4.66
C LEU A 685 -20.77 16.18 -3.18
N ALA A 686 -20.52 17.47 -2.88
CA ALA A 686 -20.45 17.97 -1.50
C ALA A 686 -21.71 17.69 -0.65
N ASP A 687 -22.88 17.52 -1.29
CA ASP A 687 -24.13 17.18 -0.61
C ASP A 687 -24.30 15.68 -0.32
N TYR A 688 -23.37 14.83 -0.75
CA TYR A 688 -23.39 13.38 -0.57
C TYR A 688 -22.33 12.94 0.43
N HIS A 689 -22.48 11.74 1.01
CA HIS A 689 -21.45 11.08 1.78
C HIS A 689 -20.51 10.37 0.80
N LEU A 690 -19.40 11.02 0.46
CA LEU A 690 -18.42 10.48 -0.50
C LEU A 690 -17.39 9.59 0.20
N LEU A 691 -17.34 8.32 -0.21
CA LEU A 691 -16.35 7.33 0.26
C LEU A 691 -15.13 7.32 -0.68
N THR A 692 -13.95 7.37 -0.10
CA THR A 692 -12.66 7.22 -0.79
C THR A 692 -11.74 6.31 0.01
N HIS A 693 -10.70 5.76 -0.61
CA HIS A 693 -9.77 4.86 0.06
C HIS A 693 -8.82 5.58 1.03
N HIS A 694 -8.53 4.93 2.18
CA HIS A 694 -7.59 5.38 3.22
C HIS A 694 -6.62 4.28 3.67
N HIS A 695 -7.02 3.01 3.64
CA HIS A 695 -6.26 1.87 4.15
C HIS A 695 -5.76 0.92 3.07
N VAL A 696 -6.53 0.77 1.99
CA VAL A 696 -6.14 -0.05 0.82
C VAL A 696 -6.05 0.81 -0.43
N PRO A 697 -5.22 0.44 -1.41
CA PRO A 697 -5.11 1.18 -2.65
C PRO A 697 -6.44 1.23 -3.44
N ALA A 698 -6.73 2.38 -4.06
CA ALA A 698 -7.86 2.50 -4.97
C ALA A 698 -7.67 1.71 -6.28
N ASN A 699 -6.41 1.48 -6.68
CA ASN A 699 -6.04 0.70 -7.87
C ASN A 699 -6.02 -0.81 -7.57
N ASP A 700 -5.54 -1.64 -8.51
CA ASP A 700 -5.49 -3.11 -8.43
C ASP A 700 -4.81 -3.65 -7.17
N GLY A 701 -3.98 -2.85 -6.50
CA GLY A 701 -3.41 -3.20 -5.19
C GLY A 701 -4.44 -3.41 -4.07
N GLY A 702 -5.69 -2.92 -4.25
CA GLY A 702 -6.81 -3.17 -3.34
C GLY A 702 -7.76 -4.29 -3.80
N LEU A 703 -7.59 -4.80 -5.02
CA LEU A 703 -8.54 -5.70 -5.67
C LEU A 703 -8.74 -7.01 -4.90
N SER A 704 -7.66 -7.58 -4.37
CA SER A 704 -7.69 -8.85 -3.63
C SER A 704 -8.58 -8.80 -2.38
N LEU A 705 -8.72 -7.64 -1.73
CA LEU A 705 -9.65 -7.46 -0.60
C LEU A 705 -11.09 -7.67 -1.05
N GLY A 706 -11.51 -6.99 -2.13
CA GLY A 706 -12.86 -7.13 -2.67
C GLY A 706 -13.14 -8.55 -3.14
N GLN A 707 -12.21 -9.18 -3.85
CA GLN A 707 -12.30 -10.58 -4.28
C GLN A 707 -12.50 -11.52 -3.08
N ALA A 708 -11.74 -11.34 -2.00
CA ALA A 708 -11.84 -12.18 -0.80
C ALA A 708 -13.21 -12.07 -0.13
N VAL A 709 -13.79 -10.86 -0.07
CA VAL A 709 -15.11 -10.63 0.52
C VAL A 709 -16.22 -11.21 -0.34
N VAL A 710 -16.15 -11.04 -1.66
CA VAL A 710 -17.12 -11.67 -2.59
C VAL A 710 -17.08 -13.20 -2.46
N GLY A 711 -15.88 -13.79 -2.47
CA GLY A 711 -15.73 -15.25 -2.34
C GLY A 711 -16.22 -15.77 -1.00
N ARG A 712 -16.00 -15.05 0.11
CA ARG A 712 -16.47 -15.44 1.43
C ARG A 712 -18.00 -15.49 1.50
N ARG A 713 -18.67 -14.51 0.92
CA ARG A 713 -20.15 -14.49 0.86
C ARG A 713 -20.69 -15.65 0.05
N TYR A 714 -20.14 -15.86 -1.14
CA TYR A 714 -20.48 -16.99 -1.97
C TYR A 714 -20.34 -18.35 -1.23
N ALA A 715 -19.22 -18.54 -0.53
CA ALA A 715 -18.98 -19.75 0.24
C ALA A 715 -19.84 -19.87 1.51
N SER A 716 -20.40 -18.78 2.02
CA SER A 716 -21.33 -18.80 3.17
C SER A 716 -22.77 -19.15 2.77
N ASP A 717 -23.12 -18.92 1.49
CA ASP A 717 -24.48 -19.20 0.95
C ASP A 717 -24.63 -20.63 0.45
N GLN A 718 -23.53 -21.43 0.39
CA GLN A 718 -23.51 -22.85 0.04
C GLN A 718 -23.55 -23.78 1.28
#